data_24f88ff57a8a8a5e0361e11d865530ec
#
_entry.id   24f88ff57a8a8a5e0361e11d865530ec
#
_cell.length_a   1.000
_cell.length_b   1.000
_cell.length_c   1.000
_cell.angle_alpha   90.00
_cell.angle_beta   90.00
_cell.angle_gamma   90.00
#
_symmetry.space_group_name_H-M   'P 1'
#
loop_
_entity.id
_entity.type
_entity.pdbx_description
1 polymer ?
#
loop_
_entity_poly.entity_id
_entity_poly.type
_entity_poly.pdbx_seq_one_letter_code
_entity_poly.pdbx_strand_id
1 'polypeptide(L)'
;MPRPTDSNTSLSLTASALAALFPERLAGEERLNALPGWELLGYSASPLALDGAIATHLTATLHNDADQRPLDGLVAEIRQLPGDASAERYQVLLRPWLWWLTLASNNRVFQNLATSDIVTQVFDQHGFSDYQLQLSGSYQPREYCVQYGESALAFVSRLLEEDGIFWFFTHAAGKHTLVLADSNDAFPPIPNGPQVAYLGQGIGVRELQGVRSAQYSLQAVSGTYRATDYEFTTPSTSLYSQAEAVSGAAGVYQHPGGYTAKAQGDSLTKQRIDGLRSQETRLIGESDCRWLVPGHWFTLSGHDDDSLNIDWVLTSVTHDASHAHYRNRFEAIPKATAYRPARVTPKPRMHTQTALVVGKAGEEIWTDQYGRIKIQFPWDRDGKNDETSSCWVRVVLPWSGKGFGMQFVPRIGQEVIVTFIDGDPDRPLVTGCVYNGDNALPYALPDNQTQSGIKTNSSKGGGGFNELRFEDKKDAEEVFLQAQKDLNVNVLNDSTASIGHDETLTVQNARTRTVKEGDETVTLEKGKRTVTIQTGSDSLDVKDTRTVTVGADQTHSTGGIYSHKVSGNFELTVDGHLTIKVSGTLALQSGGSLTLKSDAALAAQAGTSLTSKAGPSLTNQAGTSLTNKAGTSLTNDAGVSLTNKAGAEQPVDGGGMLTIKGGLVKVN
;
A
#
# COMPACT_ATOMS: atom_id res chain seq x y z
N MET A 1 -15.06 58.63 -45.63
CA MET A 1 -13.79 58.32 -46.32
C MET A 1 -14.13 57.49 -47.55
N PRO A 2 -13.52 57.69 -48.72
CA PRO A 2 -13.80 56.85 -49.88
C PRO A 2 -13.38 55.39 -49.52
N ARG A 3 -14.18 54.41 -49.91
CA ARG A 3 -13.81 52.98 -49.84
C ARG A 3 -12.48 52.83 -50.58
N PRO A 4 -11.44 52.24 -49.98
CA PRO A 4 -10.26 51.87 -50.73
C PRO A 4 -10.69 50.87 -51.80
N THR A 5 -10.34 51.14 -53.04
CA THR A 5 -10.47 50.20 -54.13
C THR A 5 -9.52 49.02 -53.87
N ASP A 6 -9.97 47.78 -53.97
CA ASP A 6 -9.38 46.52 -53.52
C ASP A 6 -7.94 46.22 -54.02
N SER A 7 -7.34 47.03 -54.84
CA SER A 7 -6.09 46.75 -55.53
C SER A 7 -4.81 47.20 -54.79
N ASN A 8 -4.89 47.82 -53.60
CA ASN A 8 -3.70 48.36 -52.88
C ASN A 8 -3.74 48.18 -51.34
N THR A 9 -4.55 47.27 -50.84
CA THR A 9 -4.65 47.04 -49.38
C THR A 9 -3.66 45.99 -48.90
N SER A 10 -2.78 46.34 -47.96
CA SER A 10 -1.88 45.36 -47.30
C SER A 10 -2.59 44.43 -46.33
N LEU A 11 -3.85 44.67 -45.99
CA LEU A 11 -4.62 43.93 -45.00
C LEU A 11 -6.10 43.84 -45.40
N SER A 12 -6.65 42.62 -45.43
CA SER A 12 -8.07 42.35 -45.59
C SER A 12 -8.61 41.37 -44.55
N LEU A 13 -9.92 41.30 -44.40
CA LEU A 13 -10.58 40.39 -43.46
C LEU A 13 -11.53 39.45 -44.18
N THR A 14 -11.57 38.21 -43.68
CA THR A 14 -12.63 37.23 -44.00
C THR A 14 -13.25 36.79 -42.69
N ALA A 15 -14.54 37.11 -42.49
CA ALA A 15 -15.29 36.74 -41.29
C ALA A 15 -16.77 36.62 -41.64
N SER A 16 -17.46 35.62 -41.18
CA SER A 16 -18.91 35.45 -41.37
C SER A 16 -19.71 36.38 -40.47
N ALA A 17 -19.35 36.47 -39.19
CA ALA A 17 -20.07 37.27 -38.19
C ALA A 17 -19.72 38.77 -38.21
N LEU A 18 -18.56 39.16 -38.70
CA LEU A 18 -18.07 40.53 -38.74
C LEU A 18 -17.76 41.02 -40.17
N ALA A 19 -18.55 40.59 -41.14
CA ALA A 19 -18.30 40.86 -42.56
C ALA A 19 -18.29 42.35 -42.95
N ALA A 20 -18.90 43.22 -42.14
CA ALA A 20 -18.91 44.68 -42.37
C ALA A 20 -17.76 45.42 -41.65
N LEU A 21 -16.86 44.71 -40.97
CA LEU A 21 -15.67 45.29 -40.32
C LEU A 21 -14.57 45.50 -41.36
N PHE A 22 -14.08 46.74 -41.47
CA PHE A 22 -12.94 47.07 -42.31
C PHE A 22 -11.69 47.19 -41.43
N PRO A 23 -10.58 46.48 -41.75
CA PRO A 23 -9.37 46.53 -40.92
C PRO A 23 -8.65 47.88 -41.06
N GLU A 24 -8.20 48.44 -39.95
CA GLU A 24 -7.33 49.63 -39.88
C GLU A 24 -5.90 49.19 -39.58
N ARG A 25 -5.74 48.34 -38.57
CA ARG A 25 -4.43 47.84 -38.09
C ARG A 25 -4.59 46.48 -37.46
N LEU A 26 -3.63 45.59 -37.71
CA LEU A 26 -3.43 44.33 -37.02
C LEU A 26 -2.05 44.36 -36.36
N ALA A 27 -2.00 44.09 -35.06
CA ALA A 27 -0.76 43.94 -34.32
C ALA A 27 -0.84 42.69 -33.44
N GLY A 28 0.28 41.99 -33.25
CA GLY A 28 0.30 40.79 -32.42
C GLY A 28 1.60 40.05 -32.52
N GLU A 29 1.71 38.98 -31.73
CA GLU A 29 2.88 38.12 -31.68
C GLU A 29 2.48 36.65 -31.88
N GLU A 30 3.26 35.96 -32.70
CA GLU A 30 3.31 34.51 -32.81
C GLU A 30 4.64 34.02 -32.23
N ARG A 31 4.62 32.94 -31.46
CA ARG A 31 5.82 32.35 -30.85
C ARG A 31 5.67 30.86 -30.69
N LEU A 32 6.77 30.12 -30.80
CA LEU A 32 6.81 28.71 -30.42
C LEU A 32 6.42 28.54 -28.94
N ASN A 33 5.58 27.56 -28.64
CA ASN A 33 5.11 27.21 -27.30
C ASN A 33 4.42 28.35 -26.53
N ALA A 34 3.89 29.35 -27.25
CA ALA A 34 3.09 30.40 -26.66
C ALA A 34 1.82 30.65 -27.48
N LEU A 35 0.74 31.03 -26.79
CA LEU A 35 -0.52 31.36 -27.46
C LEU A 35 -0.34 32.62 -28.30
N PRO A 36 -0.48 32.56 -29.62
CA PRO A 36 -0.54 33.75 -30.42
C PRO A 36 -1.73 34.62 -30.03
N GLY A 37 -1.58 35.92 -30.22
CA GLY A 37 -2.64 36.86 -29.98
C GLY A 37 -2.51 38.06 -30.90
N TRP A 38 -3.61 38.38 -31.58
CA TRP A 38 -3.66 39.52 -32.46
C TRP A 38 -4.76 40.48 -32.04
N GLU A 39 -4.42 41.73 -32.00
CA GLU A 39 -5.31 42.86 -31.81
C GLU A 39 -5.61 43.49 -33.18
N LEU A 40 -6.86 43.41 -33.58
CA LEU A 40 -7.36 44.04 -34.80
C LEU A 40 -8.13 45.30 -34.44
N LEU A 41 -7.70 46.42 -34.95
CA LEU A 41 -8.49 47.66 -34.99
C LEU A 41 -9.18 47.76 -36.34
N GLY A 42 -10.44 48.14 -36.31
CA GLY A 42 -11.22 48.32 -37.51
C GLY A 42 -12.41 49.25 -37.31
N TYR A 43 -13.08 49.56 -38.41
CA TYR A 43 -14.24 50.42 -38.40
C TYR A 43 -15.37 49.82 -39.25
N SER A 44 -16.60 50.24 -38.97
CA SER A 44 -17.78 49.92 -39.77
C SER A 44 -18.62 51.16 -40.01
N ALA A 45 -19.27 51.25 -41.16
CA ALA A 45 -20.15 52.37 -41.48
C ALA A 45 -21.48 52.36 -40.71
N SER A 46 -21.80 51.24 -40.05
CA SER A 46 -22.97 51.04 -39.19
C SER A 46 -22.63 50.15 -38.02
N PRO A 47 -23.41 50.20 -36.91
CA PRO A 47 -23.19 49.32 -35.80
C PRO A 47 -23.17 47.83 -36.20
N LEU A 48 -22.18 47.08 -35.73
CA LEU A 48 -22.07 45.63 -35.93
C LEU A 48 -22.99 44.88 -34.99
N ALA A 49 -23.59 43.80 -35.49
CA ALA A 49 -24.25 42.85 -34.63
C ALA A 49 -23.19 42.01 -33.93
N LEU A 50 -23.01 42.20 -32.63
CA LEU A 50 -21.97 41.52 -31.84
C LEU A 50 -22.42 40.18 -31.30
N ASP A 51 -23.73 39.93 -31.22
CA ASP A 51 -24.31 38.67 -30.77
C ASP A 51 -23.87 37.53 -31.67
N GLY A 52 -23.29 36.49 -31.06
CA GLY A 52 -22.77 35.32 -31.79
C GLY A 52 -21.42 35.54 -32.50
N ALA A 53 -20.74 36.68 -32.33
CA ALA A 53 -19.42 36.88 -32.91
C ALA A 53 -18.29 36.14 -32.14
N ILE A 54 -18.45 35.96 -30.83
CA ILE A 54 -17.48 35.22 -30.00
C ILE A 54 -17.36 33.77 -30.44
N ALA A 55 -16.13 33.26 -30.45
CA ALA A 55 -15.72 31.93 -30.86
C ALA A 55 -15.94 31.64 -32.37
N THR A 56 -16.22 32.66 -33.20
CA THR A 56 -16.24 32.52 -34.66
C THR A 56 -14.87 32.77 -35.26
N HIS A 57 -14.56 32.14 -36.38
CA HIS A 57 -13.35 32.37 -37.14
C HIS A 57 -13.32 33.79 -37.75
N LEU A 58 -12.19 34.43 -37.60
CA LEU A 58 -11.85 35.64 -38.34
C LEU A 58 -10.42 35.47 -38.88
N THR A 59 -10.31 35.53 -40.21
CA THR A 59 -9.01 35.50 -40.87
C THR A 59 -8.61 36.89 -41.31
N ALA A 60 -7.51 37.39 -40.80
CA ALA A 60 -6.83 38.57 -41.33
C ALA A 60 -5.81 38.12 -42.38
N THR A 61 -5.91 38.67 -43.58
CA THR A 61 -5.00 38.33 -44.68
C THR A 61 -4.04 39.47 -44.94
N LEU A 62 -2.74 39.20 -44.84
CA LEU A 62 -1.68 40.11 -45.26
C LEU A 62 -1.42 39.94 -46.76
N HIS A 63 -1.53 41.02 -47.50
CA HIS A 63 -1.33 41.04 -48.95
C HIS A 63 -0.01 41.66 -49.33
N ASN A 64 0.61 41.11 -50.37
CA ASN A 64 1.60 41.69 -51.20
C ASN A 64 1.21 41.43 -52.66
N ASP A 65 1.68 42.21 -53.62
CA ASP A 65 1.24 42.21 -55.04
C ASP A 65 0.91 40.85 -55.70
N ALA A 66 1.60 39.79 -55.31
CA ALA A 66 1.38 38.43 -55.81
C ALA A 66 0.95 37.40 -54.72
N ASP A 67 1.04 37.75 -53.44
CA ASP A 67 0.99 36.73 -52.36
C ASP A 67 0.04 37.14 -51.24
N GLN A 68 -0.56 36.12 -50.61
CA GLN A 68 -1.50 36.27 -49.50
C GLN A 68 -1.12 35.36 -48.35
N ARG A 69 -0.90 35.91 -47.16
CA ARG A 69 -0.69 35.19 -45.93
C ARG A 69 -1.90 35.34 -45.02
N PRO A 70 -2.68 34.28 -44.80
CA PRO A 70 -3.75 34.28 -43.81
C PRO A 70 -3.20 34.15 -42.40
N LEU A 71 -3.84 34.85 -41.48
CA LEU A 71 -3.70 34.76 -40.03
C LEU A 71 -5.07 34.50 -39.45
N ASP A 72 -5.41 33.27 -39.14
CA ASP A 72 -6.72 32.89 -38.65
C ASP A 72 -6.73 32.76 -37.13
N GLY A 73 -7.83 33.20 -36.52
CA GLY A 73 -8.09 33.06 -35.10
C GLY A 73 -9.59 33.08 -34.82
N LEU A 74 -9.94 32.69 -33.61
CA LEU A 74 -11.29 32.84 -33.08
C LEU A 74 -11.42 34.18 -32.36
N VAL A 75 -12.56 34.83 -32.53
CA VAL A 75 -12.86 36.07 -31.81
C VAL A 75 -13.00 35.74 -30.32
N ALA A 76 -12.02 36.22 -29.52
CA ALA A 76 -12.02 36.04 -28.07
C ALA A 76 -12.66 37.21 -27.33
N GLU A 77 -12.53 38.42 -27.89
CA GLU A 77 -13.11 39.63 -27.34
C GLU A 77 -13.39 40.62 -28.47
N ILE A 78 -14.48 41.36 -28.36
CA ILE A 78 -14.80 42.49 -29.22
C ILE A 78 -15.25 43.66 -28.37
N ARG A 79 -14.66 44.82 -28.62
CA ARG A 79 -14.99 46.10 -27.94
C ARG A 79 -15.41 47.13 -28.97
N GLN A 80 -16.53 47.77 -28.73
CA GLN A 80 -16.87 49.00 -29.46
C GLN A 80 -16.10 50.16 -28.80
N LEU A 81 -15.36 50.87 -29.57
CA LEU A 81 -14.59 52.03 -29.16
C LEU A 81 -15.39 53.33 -29.47
N PRO A 82 -15.04 54.48 -28.84
CA PRO A 82 -15.61 55.74 -29.24
C PRO A 82 -15.39 55.98 -30.74
N GLY A 83 -16.50 56.05 -31.48
CA GLY A 83 -16.52 56.38 -32.90
C GLY A 83 -16.60 57.88 -33.14
N ASP A 84 -16.65 58.24 -34.42
CA ASP A 84 -16.96 59.60 -34.85
C ASP A 84 -18.28 59.63 -35.66
N ALA A 85 -18.68 60.78 -36.10
CA ALA A 85 -19.94 60.94 -36.85
C ALA A 85 -19.98 60.15 -38.17
N SER A 86 -18.89 59.56 -38.62
CA SER A 86 -18.75 58.91 -39.93
C SER A 86 -18.55 57.39 -39.84
N ALA A 87 -18.14 56.83 -38.68
CA ALA A 87 -17.83 55.40 -38.51
C ALA A 87 -17.82 54.95 -37.06
N GLU A 88 -18.32 53.76 -36.82
CA GLU A 88 -18.17 53.02 -35.58
C GLU A 88 -16.81 52.30 -35.56
N ARG A 89 -16.11 52.35 -34.45
CA ARG A 89 -14.78 51.76 -34.30
C ARG A 89 -14.83 50.53 -33.37
N TYR A 90 -14.06 49.53 -33.71
CA TYR A 90 -14.02 48.24 -32.97
C TYR A 90 -12.59 47.80 -32.77
N GLN A 91 -12.36 47.18 -31.63
CA GLN A 91 -11.16 46.42 -31.30
C GLN A 91 -11.57 44.95 -31.17
N VAL A 92 -10.93 44.07 -31.91
CA VAL A 92 -11.19 42.61 -31.88
C VAL A 92 -9.92 41.91 -31.46
N LEU A 93 -10.02 41.06 -30.42
CA LEU A 93 -8.94 40.22 -29.98
C LEU A 93 -9.12 38.82 -30.54
N LEU A 94 -8.15 38.38 -31.32
CA LEU A 94 -8.12 37.06 -31.93
C LEU A 94 -7.19 36.13 -31.14
N ARG A 95 -7.66 34.91 -30.90
CA ARG A 95 -6.91 33.88 -30.22
C ARG A 95 -7.05 32.53 -30.97
N PRO A 96 -6.05 31.65 -30.91
CA PRO A 96 -6.23 30.29 -31.42
C PRO A 96 -7.21 29.49 -30.56
N TRP A 97 -7.77 28.41 -31.09
CA TRP A 97 -8.67 27.54 -30.34
C TRP A 97 -8.04 27.02 -29.04
N LEU A 98 -6.74 26.78 -29.01
CA LEU A 98 -6.00 26.34 -27.84
C LEU A 98 -6.16 27.28 -26.63
N TRP A 99 -6.39 28.58 -26.87
CA TRP A 99 -6.62 29.57 -25.81
C TRP A 99 -7.89 29.26 -24.99
N TRP A 100 -8.92 28.63 -25.58
CA TRP A 100 -10.13 28.25 -24.84
C TRP A 100 -9.84 27.27 -23.70
N LEU A 101 -8.76 26.49 -23.77
CA LEU A 101 -8.30 25.63 -22.68
C LEU A 101 -7.82 26.41 -21.44
N THR A 102 -7.58 27.72 -21.55
CA THR A 102 -7.32 28.57 -20.39
C THR A 102 -8.55 28.80 -19.53
N LEU A 103 -9.74 28.73 -20.13
CA LEU A 103 -11.03 28.97 -19.48
C LEU A 103 -11.61 27.73 -18.82
N ALA A 104 -10.99 26.56 -19.03
CA ALA A 104 -11.42 25.29 -18.50
C ALA A 104 -10.41 24.77 -17.47
N SER A 105 -10.90 24.28 -16.35
CA SER A 105 -10.09 23.60 -15.33
C SER A 105 -10.75 22.31 -14.89
N ASN A 106 -9.97 21.31 -14.50
CA ASN A 106 -10.50 20.04 -14.02
C ASN A 106 -9.57 19.42 -12.98
N ASN A 107 -10.12 18.44 -12.24
CA ASN A 107 -9.39 17.52 -11.39
C ASN A 107 -9.71 16.11 -11.87
N ARG A 108 -8.71 15.41 -12.39
CA ARG A 108 -8.87 14.06 -12.95
C ARG A 108 -7.56 13.31 -13.03
N VAL A 109 -7.67 12.02 -13.24
CA VAL A 109 -6.56 11.07 -13.29
C VAL A 109 -6.47 10.42 -14.66
N PHE A 110 -5.27 10.35 -15.21
CA PHE A 110 -4.91 9.55 -16.37
C PHE A 110 -3.95 8.45 -15.95
N GLN A 111 -4.11 7.25 -16.48
CA GLN A 111 -3.27 6.11 -16.14
C GLN A 111 -2.83 5.35 -17.39
N ASN A 112 -1.56 4.94 -17.41
CA ASN A 112 -0.98 4.11 -18.47
C ASN A 112 -1.16 4.70 -19.88
N LEU A 113 -1.05 6.02 -20.01
CA LEU A 113 -1.17 6.76 -21.26
C LEU A 113 0.09 7.56 -21.53
N ALA A 114 0.50 7.61 -22.79
CA ALA A 114 1.55 8.49 -23.23
C ALA A 114 1.08 9.96 -23.21
N THR A 115 2.02 10.90 -23.15
CA THR A 115 1.68 12.33 -23.15
C THR A 115 0.87 12.73 -24.38
N SER A 116 1.20 12.21 -25.57
CA SER A 116 0.42 12.45 -26.79
C SER A 116 -1.05 12.04 -26.63
N ASP A 117 -1.29 10.86 -26.04
CA ASP A 117 -2.65 10.34 -25.87
C ASP A 117 -3.45 11.15 -24.84
N ILE A 118 -2.77 11.57 -23.73
CA ILE A 118 -3.41 12.44 -22.74
C ILE A 118 -3.79 13.78 -23.36
N VAL A 119 -2.87 14.40 -24.10
CA VAL A 119 -3.06 15.71 -24.70
C VAL A 119 -4.18 15.68 -25.74
N THR A 120 -4.21 14.68 -26.61
CA THR A 120 -5.27 14.54 -27.61
C THR A 120 -6.63 14.27 -26.98
N GLN A 121 -6.70 13.43 -25.92
CA GLN A 121 -7.94 13.26 -25.15
C GLN A 121 -8.44 14.58 -24.55
N VAL A 122 -7.53 15.45 -24.09
CA VAL A 122 -7.93 16.78 -23.58
C VAL A 122 -8.50 17.63 -24.72
N PHE A 123 -7.90 17.62 -25.91
CA PHE A 123 -8.40 18.38 -27.06
C PHE A 123 -9.77 17.87 -27.51
N ASP A 124 -9.93 16.56 -27.67
CA ASP A 124 -11.17 15.93 -28.11
C ASP A 124 -12.34 16.19 -27.15
N GLN A 125 -12.08 16.16 -25.82
CA GLN A 125 -13.08 16.47 -24.80
C GLN A 125 -13.58 17.93 -24.86
N HIS A 126 -12.77 18.83 -25.39
CA HIS A 126 -13.14 20.22 -25.62
C HIS A 126 -13.65 20.48 -27.04
N GLY A 127 -13.77 19.43 -27.86
CA GLY A 127 -14.30 19.51 -29.21
C GLY A 127 -13.32 20.06 -30.25
N PHE A 128 -12.01 20.02 -29.97
CA PHE A 128 -10.97 20.51 -30.88
C PHE A 128 -10.27 19.35 -31.59
N SER A 129 -10.29 19.38 -32.93
CA SER A 129 -9.68 18.37 -33.79
C SER A 129 -8.64 18.93 -34.78
N ASP A 130 -8.45 20.27 -34.81
CA ASP A 130 -7.54 20.93 -35.74
C ASP A 130 -6.10 20.91 -35.18
N TYR A 131 -5.53 19.71 -35.05
CA TYR A 131 -4.15 19.49 -34.65
C TYR A 131 -3.46 18.40 -35.49
N GLN A 132 -2.14 18.41 -35.50
CA GLN A 132 -1.29 17.41 -36.15
C GLN A 132 -0.17 16.99 -35.21
N LEU A 133 0.13 15.69 -35.17
CA LEU A 133 1.25 15.13 -34.43
C LEU A 133 2.39 14.83 -35.41
N GLN A 134 3.50 15.51 -35.27
CA GLN A 134 4.74 15.30 -36.02
C GLN A 134 5.84 14.86 -35.04
N LEU A 135 5.57 13.77 -34.33
CA LEU A 135 6.43 13.22 -33.29
C LEU A 135 7.26 12.08 -33.84
N SER A 136 8.58 12.15 -33.67
CA SER A 136 9.55 11.14 -34.08
C SER A 136 9.99 10.27 -32.91
N GLY A 137 9.87 10.75 -31.66
CA GLY A 137 10.23 10.06 -30.45
C GLY A 137 9.20 9.02 -29.98
N SER A 138 9.66 8.08 -29.15
CA SER A 138 8.79 7.13 -28.45
C SER A 138 8.59 7.60 -27.02
N TYR A 139 7.35 7.84 -26.64
CA TYR A 139 6.96 8.32 -25.31
C TYR A 139 6.43 7.16 -24.48
N GLN A 140 7.03 6.93 -23.33
CA GLN A 140 6.59 5.87 -22.44
C GLN A 140 5.26 6.27 -21.77
N PRO A 141 4.31 5.33 -21.63
CA PRO A 141 3.10 5.58 -20.88
C PRO A 141 3.41 5.97 -19.43
N ARG A 142 2.76 7.02 -18.94
CA ARG A 142 2.80 7.46 -17.56
C ARG A 142 1.90 6.53 -16.74
N GLU A 143 2.45 5.88 -15.69
CA GLU A 143 1.66 5.01 -14.81
C GLU A 143 0.50 5.79 -14.18
N TYR A 144 0.78 7.04 -13.78
CA TYR A 144 -0.17 7.92 -13.12
C TYR A 144 0.13 9.37 -13.47
N CYS A 145 -0.87 10.11 -13.90
CA CYS A 145 -0.76 11.52 -14.28
C CYS A 145 -2.02 12.27 -13.86
N VAL A 146 -1.87 13.26 -13.02
CA VAL A 146 -2.99 13.99 -12.40
C VAL A 146 -3.06 15.41 -12.92
N GLN A 147 -4.21 15.82 -13.42
CA GLN A 147 -4.58 17.21 -13.55
C GLN A 147 -5.24 17.66 -12.24
N TYR A 148 -4.70 18.66 -11.57
CA TYR A 148 -5.23 19.12 -10.30
C TYR A 148 -5.17 20.65 -10.14
N GLY A 149 -6.35 21.28 -10.06
CA GLY A 149 -6.47 22.72 -9.79
C GLY A 149 -5.80 23.62 -10.81
N GLU A 150 -5.53 23.13 -12.01
CA GLU A 150 -4.89 23.85 -13.12
C GLU A 150 -5.81 23.95 -14.33
N SER A 151 -5.60 24.95 -15.18
CA SER A 151 -6.32 25.02 -16.44
C SER A 151 -5.92 23.87 -17.37
N ALA A 152 -6.81 23.51 -18.28
CA ALA A 152 -6.52 22.47 -19.29
C ALA A 152 -5.30 22.85 -20.14
N LEU A 153 -5.10 24.15 -20.44
CA LEU A 153 -3.90 24.62 -21.14
C LEU A 153 -2.63 24.42 -20.30
N ALA A 154 -2.64 24.81 -19.02
CA ALA A 154 -1.47 24.64 -18.16
C ALA A 154 -1.08 23.16 -18.03
N PHE A 155 -2.09 22.29 -17.88
CA PHE A 155 -1.90 20.83 -17.85
C PHE A 155 -1.23 20.30 -19.13
N VAL A 156 -1.80 20.64 -20.30
CA VAL A 156 -1.24 20.25 -21.60
C VAL A 156 0.17 20.80 -21.79
N SER A 157 0.36 22.11 -21.53
CA SER A 157 1.66 22.77 -21.72
C SER A 157 2.77 22.13 -20.89
N ARG A 158 2.54 21.87 -19.58
CA ARG A 158 3.58 21.26 -18.76
C ARG A 158 3.92 19.84 -19.18
N LEU A 159 2.94 19.04 -19.65
CA LEU A 159 3.19 17.70 -20.14
C LEU A 159 4.05 17.71 -21.41
N LEU A 160 3.75 18.62 -22.34
CA LEU A 160 4.54 18.81 -23.56
C LEU A 160 5.96 19.29 -23.23
N GLU A 161 6.10 20.26 -22.32
CA GLU A 161 7.40 20.75 -21.84
C GLU A 161 8.20 19.67 -21.11
N GLU A 162 7.54 18.79 -20.34
CA GLU A 162 8.19 17.68 -19.67
C GLU A 162 8.83 16.70 -20.66
N ASP A 163 8.16 16.40 -21.75
CA ASP A 163 8.61 15.45 -22.78
C ASP A 163 9.38 16.12 -23.93
N GLY A 164 9.62 17.44 -23.85
CA GLY A 164 10.39 18.18 -24.85
C GLY A 164 9.65 18.34 -26.18
N ILE A 165 8.31 18.24 -26.17
CA ILE A 165 7.44 18.44 -27.32
C ILE A 165 7.13 19.93 -27.44
N PHE A 166 7.44 20.52 -28.59
CA PHE A 166 7.10 21.92 -28.88
C PHE A 166 5.92 21.99 -29.83
N TRP A 167 5.34 23.21 -29.92
CA TRP A 167 4.19 23.43 -30.75
C TRP A 167 4.16 24.80 -31.39
N PHE A 168 3.50 24.90 -32.54
CA PHE A 168 3.26 26.11 -33.29
C PHE A 168 1.96 26.00 -34.12
N PHE A 169 1.52 27.10 -34.69
CA PHE A 169 0.34 27.10 -35.54
C PHE A 169 0.69 27.28 -37.01
N THR A 170 -0.04 26.60 -37.86
CA THR A 170 -0.15 26.92 -39.28
C THR A 170 -1.53 27.48 -39.56
N HIS A 171 -1.63 28.42 -40.51
CA HIS A 171 -2.84 29.15 -40.79
C HIS A 171 -3.28 28.98 -42.25
N ALA A 172 -4.60 28.85 -42.45
CA ALA A 172 -5.28 28.91 -43.72
C ALA A 172 -6.53 29.81 -43.59
N ALA A 173 -7.18 30.14 -44.67
CA ALA A 173 -8.40 30.91 -44.57
C ALA A 173 -9.50 30.13 -43.83
N GLY A 174 -10.03 30.68 -42.74
CA GLY A 174 -11.05 30.09 -41.89
C GLY A 174 -10.55 28.93 -41.01
N LYS A 175 -9.23 28.72 -40.89
CA LYS A 175 -8.66 27.61 -40.16
C LYS A 175 -7.26 27.90 -39.63
N HIS A 176 -6.97 27.47 -38.41
CA HIS A 176 -5.61 27.36 -37.89
C HIS A 176 -5.42 25.95 -37.30
N THR A 177 -4.25 25.37 -37.54
CA THR A 177 -3.92 24.00 -37.13
C THR A 177 -2.75 24.04 -36.16
N LEU A 178 -2.90 23.42 -34.99
CA LEU A 178 -1.82 23.22 -34.03
C LEU A 178 -0.93 22.07 -34.50
N VAL A 179 0.37 22.31 -34.59
CA VAL A 179 1.37 21.28 -34.88
C VAL A 179 2.16 21.00 -33.61
N LEU A 180 2.15 19.75 -33.17
CA LEU A 180 2.96 19.24 -32.06
C LEU A 180 4.14 18.48 -32.64
N ALA A 181 5.36 18.86 -32.26
CA ALA A 181 6.59 18.29 -32.85
C ALA A 181 7.69 18.12 -31.80
N ASP A 182 8.68 17.25 -32.10
CA ASP A 182 9.79 16.92 -31.20
C ASP A 182 11.17 16.94 -31.89
N SER A 183 11.22 17.31 -33.17
CA SER A 183 12.46 17.40 -33.96
C SER A 183 12.42 18.62 -34.86
N ASN A 184 13.58 19.26 -35.09
CA ASN A 184 13.70 20.34 -36.05
C ASN A 184 13.32 19.94 -37.50
N ASP A 185 13.28 18.66 -37.82
CA ASP A 185 12.83 18.14 -39.11
C ASP A 185 11.35 18.47 -39.38
N ALA A 186 10.57 18.72 -38.33
CA ALA A 186 9.17 19.13 -38.44
C ALA A 186 8.99 20.59 -38.89
N PHE A 187 10.04 21.40 -38.85
CA PHE A 187 9.95 22.79 -39.32
C PHE A 187 10.01 22.83 -40.86
N PRO A 188 8.93 23.21 -41.55
CA PRO A 188 8.95 23.42 -42.99
C PRO A 188 9.70 24.71 -43.33
N PRO A 189 10.13 24.89 -44.58
CA PRO A 189 10.59 26.19 -45.05
C PRO A 189 9.45 27.22 -45.00
N ILE A 190 9.78 28.49 -44.89
CA ILE A 190 8.76 29.54 -45.01
C ILE A 190 8.04 29.42 -46.37
N PRO A 191 6.75 29.76 -46.45
CA PRO A 191 6.05 29.84 -47.73
C PRO A 191 6.81 30.75 -48.73
N ASN A 192 6.64 30.49 -50.01
CA ASN A 192 7.33 31.16 -51.13
C ASN A 192 8.84 30.92 -51.25
N GLY A 193 9.35 29.91 -50.58
CA GLY A 193 10.76 29.49 -50.65
C GLY A 193 11.59 30.07 -49.51
N PRO A 194 12.65 29.35 -49.12
CA PRO A 194 13.40 29.63 -47.91
C PRO A 194 14.32 30.84 -47.99
N GLN A 195 14.62 31.37 -49.16
CA GLN A 195 15.60 32.45 -49.31
C GLN A 195 15.03 33.81 -48.94
N VAL A 196 15.65 34.49 -47.98
CA VAL A 196 15.32 35.86 -47.59
C VAL A 196 16.57 36.74 -47.67
N ALA A 197 16.51 37.76 -48.48
CA ALA A 197 17.65 38.68 -48.66
C ALA A 197 17.82 39.64 -47.47
N TYR A 198 19.05 39.88 -47.07
CA TYR A 198 19.40 41.01 -46.22
C TYR A 198 19.49 42.27 -47.07
N LEU A 199 18.62 43.25 -46.81
CA LEU A 199 18.50 44.48 -47.59
C LEU A 199 19.10 45.69 -46.88
N GLY A 200 19.40 45.57 -45.58
CA GLY A 200 19.89 46.72 -44.79
C GLY A 200 18.88 47.86 -44.71
N GLN A 201 19.27 48.95 -44.03
CA GLN A 201 18.38 50.11 -43.83
C GLN A 201 18.35 51.10 -45.00
N GLY A 202 19.21 50.95 -46.03
CA GLY A 202 19.42 51.97 -47.05
C GLY A 202 18.78 51.70 -48.43
N ILE A 203 18.22 50.52 -48.68
CA ILE A 203 17.70 50.17 -50.00
C ILE A 203 16.19 50.43 -50.04
N GLY A 204 15.82 51.60 -50.55
CA GLY A 204 14.43 52.08 -50.67
C GLY A 204 13.65 51.48 -51.86
N VAL A 205 13.92 50.25 -52.30
CA VAL A 205 13.12 49.59 -53.34
C VAL A 205 11.87 49.02 -52.69
N ARG A 206 10.73 49.63 -52.92
CA ARG A 206 9.40 49.26 -52.37
C ARG A 206 8.94 47.84 -52.73
N GLU A 207 9.54 47.24 -53.72
CA GLU A 207 9.12 45.98 -54.30
C GLU A 207 9.84 44.75 -53.71
N LEU A 208 10.94 44.91 -52.97
CA LEU A 208 11.73 43.83 -52.38
C LEU A 208 11.44 43.67 -50.89
N GLN A 209 10.87 42.53 -50.52
CA GLN A 209 10.74 42.12 -49.11
C GLN A 209 12.04 41.47 -48.63
N GLY A 210 12.43 41.73 -47.39
CA GLY A 210 13.64 41.14 -46.83
C GLY A 210 13.91 41.59 -45.40
N VAL A 211 15.06 41.16 -44.88
CA VAL A 211 15.54 41.52 -43.55
C VAL A 211 16.18 42.92 -43.63
N ARG A 212 15.68 43.83 -42.81
CA ARG A 212 16.13 45.24 -42.75
C ARG A 212 17.19 45.46 -41.67
N SER A 213 17.15 44.67 -40.59
CA SER A 213 18.21 44.63 -39.59
C SER A 213 18.38 43.22 -39.06
N ALA A 214 19.58 42.84 -38.72
CA ALA A 214 19.92 41.57 -38.11
C ALA A 214 20.98 41.76 -37.03
N GLN A 215 20.68 41.31 -35.84
CA GLN A 215 21.59 41.35 -34.69
C GLN A 215 21.86 39.93 -34.23
N TYR A 216 23.12 39.53 -34.27
CA TYR A 216 23.57 38.28 -33.71
C TYR A 216 23.77 38.41 -32.21
N SER A 217 23.18 37.49 -31.44
CA SER A 217 23.26 37.52 -29.98
C SER A 217 23.75 36.16 -29.47
N LEU A 218 24.79 36.22 -28.65
CA LEU A 218 25.28 35.07 -27.88
C LEU A 218 25.04 35.35 -26.40
N GLN A 219 24.47 34.35 -25.70
CA GLN A 219 24.32 34.41 -24.26
C GLN A 219 24.87 33.17 -23.58
N ALA A 220 25.38 33.32 -22.36
CA ALA A 220 25.81 32.18 -21.56
C ALA A 220 24.62 31.35 -21.10
N VAL A 221 24.75 30.04 -21.26
CA VAL A 221 23.77 29.06 -20.78
C VAL A 221 24.47 28.00 -19.93
N SER A 222 23.73 27.22 -19.15
CA SER A 222 24.30 26.10 -18.40
C SER A 222 24.80 25.03 -19.38
N GLY A 223 26.05 24.61 -19.19
CA GLY A 223 26.71 23.64 -20.08
C GLY A 223 26.53 22.17 -19.66
N THR A 224 25.97 21.92 -18.47
CA THR A 224 25.76 20.58 -17.95
C THR A 224 24.36 20.46 -17.33
N TYR A 225 23.70 19.34 -17.61
CA TYR A 225 22.44 19.00 -16.91
C TYR A 225 22.58 17.63 -16.27
N ARG A 226 22.28 17.55 -14.98
CA ARG A 226 22.33 16.34 -14.16
C ARG A 226 20.97 16.11 -13.54
N ALA A 227 20.57 14.83 -13.45
CA ALA A 227 19.34 14.46 -12.77
C ALA A 227 19.49 13.12 -12.07
N THR A 228 18.71 12.88 -11.03
CA THR A 228 18.55 11.57 -10.41
C THR A 228 17.14 11.42 -9.89
N ASP A 229 16.73 10.17 -9.68
CA ASP A 229 15.49 9.82 -9.02
C ASP A 229 15.67 8.54 -8.18
N TYR A 230 14.61 8.10 -7.55
CA TYR A 230 14.58 6.90 -6.73
C TYR A 230 13.45 5.98 -7.18
N GLU A 231 13.79 4.71 -7.47
CA GLU A 231 12.83 3.66 -7.78
C GLU A 231 12.82 2.60 -6.67
N PHE A 232 11.69 2.46 -5.98
CA PHE A 232 11.60 1.61 -4.79
C PHE A 232 11.66 0.10 -5.12
N THR A 233 11.35 -0.31 -6.35
CA THR A 233 11.44 -1.71 -6.79
C THR A 233 12.88 -2.15 -7.03
N THR A 234 13.76 -1.18 -7.30
CA THR A 234 15.20 -1.39 -7.52
C THR A 234 16.05 -0.39 -6.72
N PRO A 235 15.91 -0.36 -5.38
CA PRO A 235 16.39 0.73 -4.53
C PRO A 235 17.92 0.93 -4.53
N SER A 236 18.67 -0.11 -4.92
CA SER A 236 20.13 -0.05 -5.00
C SER A 236 20.64 0.36 -6.38
N THR A 237 19.76 0.55 -7.38
CA THR A 237 20.14 0.93 -8.74
C THR A 237 20.28 2.46 -8.80
N SER A 238 21.46 2.94 -9.21
CA SER A 238 21.66 4.38 -9.44
C SER A 238 20.91 4.83 -10.69
N LEU A 239 20.03 5.80 -10.53
CA LEU A 239 19.34 6.47 -11.62
C LEU A 239 20.01 7.78 -12.03
N TYR A 240 21.20 8.08 -11.48
CA TYR A 240 21.94 9.30 -11.85
C TYR A 240 22.25 9.35 -13.33
N SER A 241 21.86 10.44 -13.99
CA SER A 241 22.03 10.73 -15.41
C SER A 241 22.65 12.10 -15.62
N GLN A 242 23.46 12.25 -16.65
CA GLN A 242 24.14 13.50 -16.97
C GLN A 242 24.25 13.67 -18.49
N ALA A 243 24.03 14.88 -18.95
CA ALA A 243 24.39 15.33 -20.30
C ALA A 243 25.24 16.60 -20.21
N GLU A 244 26.26 16.71 -21.06
CA GLU A 244 27.20 17.80 -21.10
C GLU A 244 27.30 18.36 -22.53
N ALA A 245 27.20 19.67 -22.64
CA ALA A 245 27.36 20.38 -23.90
C ALA A 245 28.70 21.13 -23.97
N VAL A 246 29.14 21.72 -22.85
CA VAL A 246 30.39 22.45 -22.71
C VAL A 246 31.04 22.08 -21.39
N SER A 247 32.28 21.60 -21.44
CA SER A 247 33.02 21.22 -20.25
C SER A 247 33.33 22.42 -19.36
N GLY A 248 33.15 22.24 -18.04
CA GLY A 248 33.49 23.26 -17.05
C GLY A 248 32.51 24.42 -16.90
N ALA A 249 31.43 24.47 -17.69
CA ALA A 249 30.39 25.47 -17.53
C ALA A 249 29.51 25.20 -16.28
N ALA A 250 28.81 26.24 -15.81
CA ALA A 250 27.79 26.10 -14.77
C ALA A 250 26.77 25.00 -15.15
N GLY A 251 26.31 24.25 -14.17
CA GLY A 251 25.41 23.13 -14.40
C GLY A 251 24.14 23.19 -13.59
N VAL A 252 23.09 22.59 -14.12
CA VAL A 252 21.81 22.35 -13.43
C VAL A 252 21.83 20.95 -12.82
N TYR A 253 21.35 20.79 -11.59
CA TYR A 253 21.06 19.50 -10.97
C TYR A 253 19.60 19.45 -10.55
N GLN A 254 18.91 18.41 -11.01
CA GLN A 254 17.50 18.19 -10.71
C GLN A 254 17.29 16.91 -9.87
N HIS A 255 16.55 17.04 -8.80
CA HIS A 255 15.97 15.94 -8.02
C HIS A 255 14.58 16.37 -7.49
N PRO A 256 13.56 15.56 -7.64
CA PRO A 256 13.47 14.34 -8.43
C PRO A 256 13.54 14.59 -9.93
N GLY A 257 14.04 13.59 -10.68
CA GLY A 257 14.14 13.65 -12.14
C GLY A 257 12.83 13.37 -12.86
N GLY A 258 11.91 12.62 -12.21
CA GLY A 258 10.62 12.22 -12.77
C GLY A 258 10.73 10.97 -13.67
N TYR A 259 11.67 10.06 -13.41
CA TYR A 259 11.84 8.82 -14.17
C TYR A 259 12.19 7.63 -13.26
N THR A 260 11.90 6.42 -13.75
CA THR A 260 12.09 5.16 -13.03
C THR A 260 13.17 4.26 -13.63
N ALA A 261 13.70 4.62 -14.81
CA ALA A 261 14.75 3.88 -15.50
C ALA A 261 15.89 4.80 -15.95
N LYS A 262 17.13 4.31 -15.86
CA LYS A 262 18.34 5.06 -16.25
C LYS A 262 18.28 5.60 -17.68
N ALA A 263 17.80 4.79 -18.65
CA ALA A 263 17.69 5.20 -20.05
C ALA A 263 16.73 6.39 -20.25
N GLN A 264 15.66 6.48 -19.45
CA GLN A 264 14.75 7.64 -19.43
C GLN A 264 15.48 8.88 -18.92
N GLY A 265 16.27 8.73 -17.84
CA GLY A 265 17.09 9.82 -17.31
C GLY A 265 18.14 10.32 -18.30
N ASP A 266 18.80 9.43 -19.04
CA ASP A 266 19.77 9.79 -20.06
C ASP A 266 19.12 10.56 -21.23
N SER A 267 17.94 10.12 -21.68
CA SER A 267 17.14 10.83 -22.69
C SER A 267 16.70 12.21 -22.20
N LEU A 268 16.17 12.28 -20.97
CA LEU A 268 15.71 13.52 -20.36
C LEU A 268 16.86 14.53 -20.20
N THR A 269 18.00 14.13 -19.66
CA THR A 269 19.14 15.04 -19.48
C THR A 269 19.66 15.58 -20.81
N LYS A 270 19.62 14.75 -21.87
CA LYS A 270 19.94 15.20 -23.23
C LYS A 270 18.92 16.23 -23.75
N GLN A 271 17.64 15.98 -23.62
CA GLN A 271 16.59 16.93 -24.03
C GLN A 271 16.73 18.27 -23.27
N ARG A 272 17.05 18.23 -21.99
CA ARG A 272 17.20 19.43 -21.15
C ARG A 272 18.41 20.25 -21.57
N ILE A 273 19.54 19.63 -21.84
CA ILE A 273 20.73 20.37 -22.31
C ILE A 273 20.52 20.95 -23.70
N ASP A 274 19.85 20.23 -24.62
CA ASP A 274 19.47 20.74 -25.93
C ASP A 274 18.57 21.97 -25.81
N GLY A 275 17.56 21.95 -24.89
CA GLY A 275 16.71 23.10 -24.62
C GLY A 275 17.45 24.32 -24.06
N LEU A 276 18.45 24.12 -23.22
CA LEU A 276 19.31 25.20 -22.73
C LEU A 276 20.17 25.77 -23.87
N ARG A 277 20.76 24.92 -24.70
CA ARG A 277 21.57 25.33 -25.84
C ARG A 277 20.77 26.07 -26.90
N SER A 278 19.50 25.76 -27.09
CA SER A 278 18.65 26.46 -28.05
C SER A 278 18.50 27.96 -27.74
N GLN A 279 18.86 28.40 -26.53
CA GLN A 279 18.83 29.80 -26.11
C GLN A 279 20.19 30.49 -26.23
N GLU A 280 21.27 29.75 -26.53
CA GLU A 280 22.63 30.28 -26.56
C GLU A 280 22.84 31.26 -27.70
N THR A 281 22.38 30.92 -28.90
CA THR A 281 22.57 31.72 -30.12
C THR A 281 21.23 32.16 -30.68
N ARG A 282 21.08 33.47 -30.93
CA ARG A 282 19.87 34.03 -31.52
C ARG A 282 20.22 35.05 -32.62
N LEU A 283 19.36 35.08 -33.63
CA LEU A 283 19.28 36.18 -34.58
C LEU A 283 18.02 36.99 -34.27
N ILE A 284 18.18 38.26 -34.00
CA ILE A 284 17.09 39.18 -33.72
C ILE A 284 17.07 40.21 -34.87
N GLY A 285 15.93 40.36 -35.52
CA GLY A 285 15.88 41.25 -36.68
C GLY A 285 14.54 41.93 -36.90
N GLU A 286 14.57 42.92 -37.80
CA GLU A 286 13.37 43.58 -38.34
C GLU A 286 13.27 43.27 -39.82
N SER A 287 12.03 43.09 -40.29
CA SER A 287 11.75 42.71 -41.68
C SER A 287 10.39 43.25 -42.13
N ASP A 288 10.25 43.37 -43.44
CA ASP A 288 8.96 43.58 -44.11
C ASP A 288 8.49 42.34 -44.87
N CYS A 289 9.20 41.20 -44.74
CA CYS A 289 8.81 39.91 -45.28
C CYS A 289 7.61 39.35 -44.51
N ARG A 290 6.46 39.24 -45.18
CA ARG A 290 5.22 38.73 -44.57
C ARG A 290 5.24 37.25 -44.27
N TRP A 291 6.17 36.50 -44.88
CA TRP A 291 6.28 35.07 -44.82
C TRP A 291 7.13 34.54 -43.66
N LEU A 292 7.70 35.42 -42.84
CA LEU A 292 8.37 35.00 -41.62
C LEU A 292 7.32 34.49 -40.63
N VAL A 293 7.36 33.19 -40.37
CA VAL A 293 6.35 32.43 -39.56
C VAL A 293 7.07 31.63 -38.51
N PRO A 294 6.77 31.74 -37.22
CA PRO A 294 7.33 30.87 -36.20
C PRO A 294 7.06 29.40 -36.52
N GLY A 295 8.02 28.52 -36.22
CA GLY A 295 7.94 27.12 -36.58
C GLY A 295 8.26 26.83 -38.05
N HIS A 296 8.86 27.80 -38.76
CA HIS A 296 9.38 27.65 -40.13
C HIS A 296 10.84 28.07 -40.16
N TRP A 297 11.58 27.59 -41.12
CA TRP A 297 12.96 28.03 -41.33
C TRP A 297 13.12 28.83 -42.61
N PHE A 298 14.13 29.71 -42.60
CA PHE A 298 14.56 30.47 -43.76
C PHE A 298 16.10 30.54 -43.84
N THR A 299 16.61 30.74 -45.02
CA THR A 299 18.03 31.00 -45.26
C THR A 299 18.24 32.51 -45.41
N LEU A 300 19.00 33.14 -44.51
CA LEU A 300 19.43 34.51 -44.71
C LEU A 300 20.51 34.55 -45.78
N SER A 301 20.45 35.53 -46.69
CA SER A 301 21.44 35.66 -47.75
C SER A 301 21.80 37.13 -47.97
N GLY A 302 23.05 37.38 -48.36
CA GLY A 302 23.54 38.74 -48.69
C GLY A 302 23.87 39.61 -47.48
N HIS A 303 24.03 39.04 -46.30
CA HIS A 303 24.55 39.76 -45.13
C HIS A 303 26.09 39.85 -45.26
N ASP A 304 26.66 41.02 -44.84
CA ASP A 304 28.10 41.28 -44.91
C ASP A 304 28.94 40.29 -44.07
N ASP A 305 28.37 39.81 -42.99
CA ASP A 305 28.95 38.70 -42.19
C ASP A 305 28.43 37.37 -42.74
N ASP A 306 29.29 36.65 -43.43
CA ASP A 306 28.98 35.37 -44.04
C ASP A 306 28.52 34.33 -43.04
N SER A 307 28.89 34.45 -41.75
CA SER A 307 28.48 33.50 -40.72
C SER A 307 26.98 33.56 -40.40
N LEU A 308 26.32 34.64 -40.82
CA LEU A 308 24.88 34.81 -40.67
C LEU A 308 24.07 34.35 -41.88
N ASN A 309 24.73 34.09 -43.00
CA ASN A 309 24.14 33.58 -44.26
C ASN A 309 23.89 32.02 -44.16
N ILE A 310 23.09 31.65 -43.16
CA ILE A 310 22.78 30.24 -42.84
C ILE A 310 21.24 30.05 -42.72
N ASP A 311 20.84 28.81 -42.49
CA ASP A 311 19.45 28.45 -42.20
C ASP A 311 19.10 28.82 -40.75
N TRP A 312 18.02 29.57 -40.57
CA TRP A 312 17.47 30.01 -39.29
C TRP A 312 16.04 29.52 -39.09
N VAL A 313 15.71 28.97 -37.91
CA VAL A 313 14.36 28.61 -37.48
C VAL A 313 13.78 29.81 -36.69
N LEU A 314 12.64 30.28 -37.13
CA LEU A 314 11.89 31.35 -36.46
C LEU A 314 11.25 30.85 -35.17
N THR A 315 11.59 31.50 -34.07
CA THR A 315 11.03 31.19 -32.74
C THR A 315 9.93 32.16 -32.34
N SER A 316 10.03 33.43 -32.78
CA SER A 316 8.94 34.41 -32.61
C SER A 316 8.90 35.44 -33.74
N VAL A 317 7.71 35.95 -34.01
CA VAL A 317 7.49 37.05 -34.92
C VAL A 317 6.40 38.00 -34.35
N THR A 318 6.74 39.28 -34.18
CA THR A 318 5.79 40.32 -33.79
C THR A 318 5.40 41.08 -35.03
N HIS A 319 4.12 41.16 -35.34
CA HIS A 319 3.55 41.77 -36.53
C HIS A 319 2.97 43.14 -36.24
N ASP A 320 3.15 44.06 -37.16
CA ASP A 320 2.47 45.34 -37.21
C ASP A 320 2.07 45.61 -38.67
N ALA A 321 0.79 45.40 -38.97
CA ALA A 321 0.21 45.57 -40.28
C ALA A 321 -0.84 46.68 -40.27
N SER A 322 -0.78 47.56 -41.22
CA SER A 322 -1.81 48.55 -41.47
C SER A 322 -2.21 48.50 -42.96
N HIS A 323 -3.18 49.31 -43.33
CA HIS A 323 -3.61 49.44 -44.72
C HIS A 323 -2.45 49.79 -45.67
N ALA A 324 -1.47 50.58 -45.22
CA ALA A 324 -0.43 51.16 -46.06
C ALA A 324 0.94 50.45 -45.94
N HIS A 325 1.20 49.73 -44.85
CA HIS A 325 2.50 49.13 -44.60
C HIS A 325 2.41 47.89 -43.72
N TYR A 326 3.43 47.07 -43.85
CA TYR A 326 3.69 45.91 -42.98
C TYR A 326 5.14 45.92 -42.54
N ARG A 327 5.37 45.59 -41.27
CA ARG A 327 6.67 45.29 -40.70
C ARG A 327 6.55 44.26 -39.63
N ASN A 328 7.62 43.54 -39.39
CA ASN A 328 7.74 42.62 -38.27
C ASN A 328 9.10 42.72 -37.61
N ARG A 329 9.13 42.26 -36.37
CA ARG A 329 10.34 41.95 -35.63
C ARG A 329 10.34 40.44 -35.36
N PHE A 330 11.49 39.80 -35.57
CA PHE A 330 11.60 38.34 -35.40
C PHE A 330 12.77 37.96 -34.52
N GLU A 331 12.64 36.76 -33.90
CA GLU A 331 13.75 36.04 -33.28
C GLU A 331 13.86 34.67 -33.96
N ALA A 332 15.11 34.21 -34.16
CA ALA A 332 15.40 32.92 -34.77
C ALA A 332 16.63 32.29 -34.14
N ILE A 333 16.74 30.99 -34.24
CA ILE A 333 17.90 30.19 -33.83
C ILE A 333 18.50 29.48 -35.04
N PRO A 334 19.80 29.10 -35.04
CA PRO A 334 20.36 28.29 -36.13
C PRO A 334 19.57 26.99 -36.28
N LYS A 335 19.20 26.62 -37.50
CA LYS A 335 18.44 25.37 -37.78
C LYS A 335 19.18 24.10 -37.32
N ALA A 336 20.50 24.13 -37.31
CA ALA A 336 21.33 23.04 -36.82
C ALA A 336 21.26 22.84 -35.29
N THR A 337 20.77 23.84 -34.54
CA THR A 337 20.58 23.76 -33.09
C THR A 337 19.24 23.10 -32.78
N ALA A 338 19.28 21.96 -32.08
CA ALA A 338 18.07 21.25 -31.67
C ALA A 338 17.19 22.16 -30.77
N TYR A 339 15.97 22.42 -31.20
CA TYR A 339 15.01 23.16 -30.40
C TYR A 339 14.27 22.25 -29.42
N ARG A 340 14.16 22.68 -28.17
CA ARG A 340 13.31 22.08 -27.15
C ARG A 340 12.62 23.19 -26.34
N PRO A 341 11.37 23.01 -25.92
CA PRO A 341 10.67 24.00 -25.13
C PRO A 341 11.31 24.16 -23.75
N ALA A 342 11.37 25.38 -23.25
CA ALA A 342 11.72 25.63 -21.86
C ALA A 342 10.58 25.16 -20.95
N ARG A 343 10.92 24.61 -19.77
CA ARG A 343 9.93 24.27 -18.74
C ARG A 343 9.57 25.53 -17.96
N VAL A 344 8.50 26.17 -18.37
CA VAL A 344 8.01 27.41 -17.75
C VAL A 344 6.67 27.22 -17.03
N THR A 345 5.92 26.19 -17.39
CA THR A 345 4.62 25.91 -16.79
C THR A 345 4.82 25.09 -15.49
N PRO A 346 4.45 25.66 -14.33
CA PRO A 346 4.64 24.96 -13.05
C PRO A 346 3.71 23.77 -12.93
N LYS A 347 4.23 22.62 -12.45
CA LYS A 347 3.41 21.50 -12.02
C LYS A 347 2.73 21.86 -10.70
N PRO A 348 1.42 21.62 -10.54
CA PRO A 348 0.73 21.85 -9.28
C PRO A 348 1.39 21.08 -8.14
N ARG A 349 1.38 21.65 -6.95
CA ARG A 349 1.80 20.95 -5.72
C ARG A 349 0.58 20.56 -4.92
N MET A 350 0.50 19.28 -4.58
CA MET A 350 -0.56 18.77 -3.73
C MET A 350 -0.11 18.65 -2.28
N HIS A 351 -1.00 19.03 -1.38
CA HIS A 351 -0.86 18.85 0.06
C HIS A 351 -1.58 17.55 0.49
N THR A 352 -1.52 17.26 1.78
CA THR A 352 -2.22 16.12 2.39
C THR A 352 -3.72 16.17 2.08
N GLN A 353 -4.27 15.01 1.68
CA GLN A 353 -5.69 14.80 1.38
C GLN A 353 -6.15 13.47 1.96
N THR A 354 -7.44 13.21 1.91
CA THR A 354 -8.00 11.88 2.20
C THR A 354 -8.49 11.21 0.93
N ALA A 355 -8.51 9.87 0.97
CA ALA A 355 -9.02 9.05 -0.12
C ALA A 355 -9.68 7.79 0.44
N LEU A 356 -10.58 7.20 -0.33
CA LEU A 356 -11.19 5.93 -0.03
C LEU A 356 -10.32 4.80 -0.60
N VAL A 357 -10.09 3.74 0.18
CA VAL A 357 -9.46 2.52 -0.34
C VAL A 357 -10.45 1.77 -1.21
N VAL A 358 -10.03 1.43 -2.41
CA VAL A 358 -10.85 0.74 -3.41
C VAL A 358 -10.14 -0.52 -3.92
N GLY A 359 -10.86 -1.34 -4.68
CA GLY A 359 -10.28 -2.56 -5.23
C GLY A 359 -11.29 -3.37 -6.02
N LYS A 360 -10.92 -4.61 -6.31
CA LYS A 360 -11.72 -5.51 -7.13
C LYS A 360 -13.04 -5.86 -6.46
N ALA A 361 -14.11 -5.85 -7.25
CA ALA A 361 -15.44 -6.17 -6.77
C ALA A 361 -15.50 -7.54 -6.06
N GLY A 362 -16.14 -7.57 -4.90
CA GLY A 362 -16.26 -8.78 -4.07
C GLY A 362 -15.02 -9.11 -3.22
N GLU A 363 -13.96 -8.29 -3.26
CA GLU A 363 -12.83 -8.38 -2.33
C GLU A 363 -12.98 -7.42 -1.16
N GLU A 364 -12.44 -7.77 0.01
CA GLU A 364 -12.33 -6.90 1.18
C GLU A 364 -10.92 -6.33 1.32
N ILE A 365 -9.92 -7.04 0.80
CA ILE A 365 -8.51 -6.67 0.80
C ILE A 365 -8.00 -6.80 -0.63
N TRP A 366 -7.45 -5.73 -1.18
CA TRP A 366 -6.87 -5.72 -2.51
C TRP A 366 -5.49 -5.07 -2.47
N THR A 367 -4.44 -5.86 -2.62
CA THR A 367 -3.05 -5.43 -2.49
C THR A 367 -2.14 -6.20 -3.43
N ASP A 368 -0.98 -5.64 -3.75
CA ASP A 368 0.08 -6.30 -4.51
C ASP A 368 1.16 -6.90 -3.59
N GLN A 369 2.22 -7.42 -4.20
CA GLN A 369 3.35 -8.03 -3.48
C GLN A 369 4.15 -7.07 -2.59
N TYR A 370 4.02 -5.76 -2.76
CA TYR A 370 4.67 -4.71 -1.97
C TYR A 370 3.75 -4.11 -0.89
N GLY A 371 2.55 -4.66 -0.72
CA GLY A 371 1.56 -4.13 0.21
C GLY A 371 0.94 -2.81 -0.22
N ARG A 372 1.03 -2.47 -1.52
CA ARG A 372 0.39 -1.28 -2.10
C ARG A 372 -1.11 -1.50 -2.24
N ILE A 373 -1.87 -0.43 -2.22
CA ILE A 373 -3.33 -0.43 -2.33
C ILE A 373 -3.80 0.47 -3.47
N LYS A 374 -5.06 0.38 -3.81
CA LYS A 374 -5.75 1.28 -4.74
C LYS A 374 -6.62 2.25 -3.95
N ILE A 375 -6.71 3.49 -4.43
CA ILE A 375 -7.46 4.56 -3.76
C ILE A 375 -8.34 5.32 -4.76
N GLN A 376 -9.37 5.98 -4.25
CA GLN A 376 -10.22 6.92 -4.99
C GLN A 376 -10.26 8.25 -4.24
N PHE A 377 -9.84 9.33 -4.90
CA PHE A 377 -9.96 10.67 -4.33
C PHE A 377 -11.41 11.19 -4.45
N PRO A 378 -11.93 11.94 -3.47
CA PRO A 378 -13.30 12.48 -3.52
C PRO A 378 -13.55 13.44 -4.69
N TRP A 379 -12.52 14.11 -5.18
CA TRP A 379 -12.60 15.05 -6.30
C TRP A 379 -12.53 14.37 -7.67
N ASP A 380 -12.07 13.12 -7.75
CA ASP A 380 -12.01 12.37 -9.02
C ASP A 380 -13.39 11.84 -9.39
N ARG A 381 -14.06 12.57 -10.27
CA ARG A 381 -15.42 12.26 -10.73
C ARG A 381 -15.48 11.18 -11.80
N ASP A 382 -14.35 10.92 -12.45
CA ASP A 382 -14.23 9.95 -13.54
C ASP A 382 -13.85 8.56 -13.02
N GLY A 383 -13.38 8.47 -11.78
CA GLY A 383 -13.06 7.23 -11.08
C GLY A 383 -14.30 6.38 -10.78
N LYS A 384 -14.14 5.06 -10.83
CA LYS A 384 -15.24 4.08 -10.73
C LYS A 384 -15.36 3.44 -9.35
N ASN A 385 -14.55 3.84 -8.38
CA ASN A 385 -14.42 3.22 -7.06
C ASN A 385 -14.07 1.72 -7.13
N ASP A 386 -13.21 1.35 -8.06
CA ASP A 386 -12.75 -0.01 -8.30
C ASP A 386 -11.21 -0.10 -8.41
N GLU A 387 -10.68 -1.25 -8.80
CA GLU A 387 -9.24 -1.47 -8.98
C GLU A 387 -8.59 -0.62 -10.07
N THR A 388 -9.38 0.09 -10.88
CA THR A 388 -8.89 0.98 -11.95
C THR A 388 -8.81 2.44 -11.54
N SER A 389 -9.26 2.81 -10.35
CA SER A 389 -9.37 4.21 -9.90
C SER A 389 -8.03 4.90 -9.69
N SER A 390 -6.97 4.17 -9.36
CA SER A 390 -5.62 4.75 -9.20
C SER A 390 -4.50 3.80 -9.65
N CYS A 391 -3.26 4.29 -9.68
CA CYS A 391 -2.09 3.44 -9.65
C CYS A 391 -2.03 2.64 -8.34
N TRP A 392 -1.08 1.72 -8.22
CA TRP A 392 -0.74 1.11 -6.96
C TRP A 392 -0.03 2.12 -6.05
N VAL A 393 -0.62 2.43 -4.90
CA VAL A 393 -0.12 3.42 -3.94
C VAL A 393 0.55 2.73 -2.76
N ARG A 394 1.78 3.11 -2.45
CA ARG A 394 2.54 2.61 -1.30
C ARG A 394 1.89 3.06 0.00
N VAL A 395 1.98 2.20 1.03
CA VAL A 395 1.46 2.48 2.38
C VAL A 395 2.63 2.57 3.36
N VAL A 396 2.67 3.63 4.14
CA VAL A 396 3.61 3.77 5.26
C VAL A 396 3.17 2.85 6.39
N LEU A 397 4.08 1.98 6.82
CA LEU A 397 3.88 1.10 7.96
C LEU A 397 4.75 1.58 9.14
N PRO A 398 4.34 1.37 10.39
CA PRO A 398 5.06 1.85 11.55
C PRO A 398 6.51 1.33 11.65
N TRP A 399 6.77 0.15 11.08
CA TRP A 399 8.10 -0.46 11.06
C TRP A 399 8.23 -1.38 9.83
N SER A 400 9.29 -1.19 9.02
CA SER A 400 9.50 -1.89 7.76
C SER A 400 10.97 -2.29 7.61
N GLY A 401 11.29 -3.56 7.85
CA GLY A 401 12.61 -4.14 7.69
C GLY A 401 12.62 -5.30 6.69
N LYS A 402 13.82 -5.86 6.44
CA LYS A 402 14.00 -7.00 5.54
C LYS A 402 13.44 -8.27 6.18
N GLY A 403 12.17 -8.59 5.91
CA GLY A 403 11.48 -9.77 6.44
C GLY A 403 11.01 -9.65 7.89
N PHE A 404 11.00 -8.44 8.46
CA PHE A 404 10.47 -8.15 9.80
C PHE A 404 9.82 -6.76 9.86
N GLY A 405 8.92 -6.54 10.81
CA GLY A 405 8.23 -5.27 10.99
C GLY A 405 6.77 -5.42 11.40
N MET A 406 6.01 -4.34 11.25
CA MET A 406 4.57 -4.29 11.50
C MET A 406 3.85 -4.14 10.16
N GLN A 407 2.88 -5.01 9.88
CA GLN A 407 2.16 -5.03 8.61
C GLN A 407 0.65 -4.94 8.84
N PHE A 408 0.08 -3.80 8.45
CA PHE A 408 -1.36 -3.55 8.47
C PHE A 408 -1.78 -3.00 7.10
N VAL A 409 -2.45 -3.81 6.29
CA VAL A 409 -2.91 -3.41 4.96
C VAL A 409 -4.28 -2.76 5.11
N PRO A 410 -4.46 -1.49 4.71
CA PRO A 410 -5.76 -0.85 4.67
C PRO A 410 -6.72 -1.61 3.75
N ARG A 411 -7.97 -1.77 4.18
CA ARG A 411 -8.99 -2.56 3.48
C ARG A 411 -9.91 -1.67 2.65
N ILE A 412 -10.54 -2.26 1.64
CA ILE A 412 -11.54 -1.59 0.81
C ILE A 412 -12.63 -0.98 1.70
N GLY A 413 -12.99 0.28 1.41
CA GLY A 413 -13.95 1.07 2.17
C GLY A 413 -13.38 1.86 3.35
N GLN A 414 -12.09 1.69 3.68
CA GLN A 414 -11.43 2.51 4.70
C GLN A 414 -10.97 3.84 4.12
N GLU A 415 -11.05 4.89 4.92
CA GLU A 415 -10.50 6.21 4.60
C GLU A 415 -9.03 6.29 5.00
N VAL A 416 -8.19 6.77 4.08
CA VAL A 416 -6.75 6.91 4.25
C VAL A 416 -6.30 8.34 4.06
N ILE A 417 -5.24 8.72 4.77
CA ILE A 417 -4.53 9.99 4.56
C ILE A 417 -3.48 9.77 3.48
N VAL A 418 -3.50 10.61 2.47
CA VAL A 418 -2.57 10.58 1.34
C VAL A 418 -1.72 11.84 1.35
N THR A 419 -0.42 11.66 1.34
CA THR A 419 0.56 12.72 1.08
C THR A 419 1.19 12.49 -0.30
N PHE A 420 1.89 13.48 -0.80
CA PHE A 420 2.51 13.42 -2.13
C PHE A 420 4.00 13.67 -1.99
N ILE A 421 4.82 12.76 -2.53
CA ILE A 421 6.28 12.89 -2.46
C ILE A 421 6.70 14.17 -3.19
N ASP A 422 7.40 15.06 -2.49
CA ASP A 422 7.79 16.40 -2.97
C ASP A 422 6.61 17.28 -3.42
N GLY A 423 5.38 16.93 -3.01
CA GLY A 423 4.16 17.61 -3.45
C GLY A 423 3.73 17.23 -4.87
N ASP A 424 4.36 16.25 -5.51
CA ASP A 424 4.04 15.81 -6.87
C ASP A 424 2.71 15.03 -6.89
N PRO A 425 1.66 15.54 -7.59
CA PRO A 425 0.36 14.87 -7.69
C PRO A 425 0.43 13.45 -8.26
N ASP A 426 1.47 13.14 -9.04
CA ASP A 426 1.65 11.84 -9.67
C ASP A 426 2.34 10.83 -8.74
N ARG A 427 2.75 11.23 -7.53
CA ARG A 427 3.49 10.41 -6.56
C ARG A 427 2.79 10.31 -5.20
N PRO A 428 1.55 9.76 -5.15
CA PRO A 428 0.81 9.61 -3.90
C PRO A 428 1.45 8.57 -2.97
N LEU A 429 1.33 8.80 -1.66
CA LEU A 429 1.79 7.93 -0.59
C LEU A 429 0.77 7.91 0.54
N VAL A 430 0.22 6.76 0.88
CA VAL A 430 -0.67 6.60 2.03
C VAL A 430 0.15 6.63 3.31
N THR A 431 -0.16 7.57 4.21
CA THR A 431 0.59 7.82 5.46
C THR A 431 -0.18 7.45 6.72
N GLY A 432 -1.46 7.09 6.62
CA GLY A 432 -2.27 6.65 7.74
C GLY A 432 -3.70 6.35 7.35
N CYS A 433 -4.48 5.90 8.34
CA CYS A 433 -5.92 5.68 8.24
C CYS A 433 -6.65 6.59 9.22
N VAL A 434 -7.88 6.98 8.91
CA VAL A 434 -8.76 7.75 9.79
C VAL A 434 -10.12 7.08 9.90
N TYR A 435 -10.72 7.19 11.07
CA TYR A 435 -12.11 6.79 11.25
C TYR A 435 -13.06 7.86 10.72
N ASN A 436 -14.24 7.45 10.28
CA ASN A 436 -15.29 8.35 9.78
C ASN A 436 -16.68 7.84 10.16
N GLY A 437 -17.73 8.44 9.61
CA GLY A 437 -19.10 8.08 9.91
C GLY A 437 -19.51 6.66 9.54
N ASP A 438 -18.87 6.09 8.51
CA ASP A 438 -19.12 4.71 8.04
C ASP A 438 -18.19 3.69 8.72
N ASN A 439 -17.01 4.12 9.15
CA ASN A 439 -16.01 3.30 9.81
C ASN A 439 -15.77 3.82 11.24
N ALA A 440 -16.57 3.33 12.18
CA ALA A 440 -16.50 3.71 13.59
C ALA A 440 -15.28 3.12 14.29
N LEU A 441 -14.87 3.77 15.38
CA LEU A 441 -13.84 3.28 16.30
C LEU A 441 -14.19 1.89 16.87
N PRO A 442 -13.20 1.03 17.16
CA PRO A 442 -13.43 -0.29 17.75
C PRO A 442 -14.01 -0.21 19.18
N TYR A 443 -13.75 0.88 19.89
CA TYR A 443 -14.25 1.17 21.22
C TYR A 443 -15.04 2.48 21.20
N ALA A 444 -16.30 2.43 21.60
CA ALA A 444 -17.19 3.60 21.54
C ALA A 444 -16.71 4.72 22.47
N LEU A 445 -16.53 5.91 21.90
CA LEU A 445 -16.17 7.11 22.66
C LEU A 445 -17.43 7.99 22.91
N PRO A 446 -17.49 8.76 24.00
CA PRO A 446 -16.43 8.93 25.03
C PRO A 446 -16.42 7.87 26.13
N ASP A 447 -17.34 6.90 26.13
CA ASP A 447 -17.57 5.98 27.26
C ASP A 447 -16.35 5.08 27.55
N ASN A 448 -15.61 4.69 26.53
CA ASN A 448 -14.43 3.80 26.62
C ASN A 448 -13.11 4.55 26.33
N GLN A 449 -12.99 5.78 26.79
CA GLN A 449 -11.81 6.62 26.51
C GLN A 449 -10.51 6.10 27.13
N THR A 450 -10.61 5.19 28.10
CA THR A 450 -9.46 4.52 28.74
C THR A 450 -9.04 3.25 28.04
N GLN A 451 -9.80 2.79 27.03
CA GLN A 451 -9.47 1.61 26.25
C GLN A 451 -8.55 1.95 25.07
N SER A 452 -7.54 1.12 24.88
CA SER A 452 -6.67 1.13 23.72
C SER A 452 -6.39 -0.30 23.26
N GLY A 453 -6.10 -0.49 21.97
CA GLY A 453 -5.82 -1.85 21.50
C GLY A 453 -5.74 -2.02 20.00
N ILE A 454 -5.50 -3.25 19.60
CA ILE A 454 -5.51 -3.73 18.22
C ILE A 454 -6.65 -4.74 18.08
N LYS A 455 -7.64 -4.40 17.26
CA LYS A 455 -8.76 -5.28 16.95
C LYS A 455 -8.79 -5.54 15.44
N THR A 456 -8.76 -6.79 15.06
CA THR A 456 -8.83 -7.22 13.66
C THR A 456 -10.27 -7.56 13.27
N ASN A 457 -10.48 -7.89 12.00
CA ASN A 457 -11.76 -8.41 11.52
C ASN A 457 -11.49 -9.59 10.58
N SER A 458 -12.21 -10.69 10.77
CA SER A 458 -12.08 -11.89 9.93
C SER A 458 -12.52 -11.59 8.50
N SER A 459 -11.75 -12.00 7.50
CA SER A 459 -12.03 -11.87 6.06
C SER A 459 -12.20 -13.27 5.44
N LYS A 460 -13.12 -13.49 4.49
CA LYS A 460 -14.15 -12.58 3.98
C LYS A 460 -15.45 -12.83 4.74
N GLY A 461 -16.13 -11.75 5.16
CA GLY A 461 -17.47 -11.83 5.78
C GLY A 461 -17.53 -12.70 7.03
N GLY A 462 -16.41 -12.96 7.70
CA GLY A 462 -16.30 -14.00 8.74
C GLY A 462 -16.93 -13.65 10.08
N GLY A 463 -17.29 -12.39 10.34
CA GLY A 463 -18.00 -11.96 11.56
C GLY A 463 -17.25 -12.18 12.88
N GLY A 464 -15.94 -12.44 12.85
CA GLY A 464 -15.09 -12.66 14.02
C GLY A 464 -13.90 -11.72 14.05
N PHE A 465 -13.12 -11.75 15.16
CA PHE A 465 -11.97 -10.88 15.33
C PHE A 465 -10.91 -11.48 16.25
N ASN A 466 -9.67 -11.03 16.11
CA ASN A 466 -8.63 -11.16 17.13
C ASN A 466 -8.42 -9.80 17.79
N GLU A 467 -8.10 -9.79 19.09
CA GLU A 467 -7.99 -8.54 19.84
C GLU A 467 -6.87 -8.61 20.87
N LEU A 468 -6.08 -7.56 20.96
CA LEU A 468 -5.25 -7.22 22.09
C LEU A 468 -5.71 -5.84 22.59
N ARG A 469 -6.34 -5.81 23.76
CA ARG A 469 -6.89 -4.59 24.37
C ARG A 469 -6.27 -4.32 25.73
N PHE A 470 -6.10 -3.06 26.02
CA PHE A 470 -5.73 -2.54 27.33
C PHE A 470 -6.90 -1.69 27.85
N GLU A 471 -7.25 -1.91 29.10
CA GLU A 471 -8.13 -1.01 29.86
C GLU A 471 -7.29 -0.37 30.97
N ASP A 472 -7.19 0.97 30.96
CA ASP A 472 -6.38 1.75 31.90
C ASP A 472 -7.26 2.47 32.94
N LYS A 473 -8.53 2.10 33.08
CA LYS A 473 -9.41 2.68 34.09
C LYS A 473 -8.97 2.23 35.46
N LYS A 474 -8.66 3.22 36.35
CA LYS A 474 -8.21 2.96 37.71
C LYS A 474 -9.14 1.98 38.45
N ASP A 475 -8.54 0.99 39.09
CA ASP A 475 -9.18 -0.10 39.83
C ASP A 475 -10.01 -1.07 38.94
N ALA A 476 -9.84 -1.00 37.62
CA ALA A 476 -10.43 -1.89 36.63
C ALA A 476 -9.48 -2.17 35.44
N GLU A 477 -8.18 -2.07 35.67
CA GLU A 477 -7.15 -2.28 34.67
C GLU A 477 -7.19 -3.71 34.14
N GLU A 478 -7.11 -3.88 32.81
CA GLU A 478 -7.17 -5.18 32.16
C GLU A 478 -6.24 -5.27 30.94
N VAL A 479 -5.61 -6.40 30.74
CA VAL A 479 -5.05 -6.80 29.45
C VAL A 479 -5.86 -7.96 28.92
N PHE A 480 -6.58 -7.74 27.83
CA PHE A 480 -7.45 -8.73 27.19
C PHE A 480 -6.83 -9.24 25.88
N LEU A 481 -6.66 -10.55 25.78
CA LEU A 481 -6.18 -11.23 24.58
C LEU A 481 -7.24 -12.22 24.08
N GLN A 482 -7.73 -12.02 22.87
CA GLN A 482 -8.65 -12.90 22.19
C GLN A 482 -8.10 -13.40 20.86
N ALA A 483 -8.14 -14.70 20.65
CA ALA A 483 -7.97 -15.33 19.35
C ALA A 483 -9.32 -15.86 18.86
N GLN A 484 -9.71 -15.50 17.65
CA GLN A 484 -10.98 -15.97 17.05
C GLN A 484 -11.03 -17.49 16.88
N LYS A 485 -9.91 -18.12 16.60
CA LYS A 485 -9.83 -19.55 16.40
C LYS A 485 -8.68 -20.17 17.17
N ASP A 486 -7.48 -20.00 16.76
CA ASP A 486 -6.31 -20.67 17.29
C ASP A 486 -5.32 -19.65 17.88
N LEU A 487 -4.82 -19.92 19.09
CA LEU A 487 -3.72 -19.18 19.70
C LEU A 487 -2.50 -20.11 19.80
N ASN A 488 -1.41 -19.76 19.13
CA ASN A 488 -0.14 -20.45 19.19
C ASN A 488 0.91 -19.55 19.85
N VAL A 489 1.50 -20.03 20.95
CA VAL A 489 2.60 -19.36 21.63
C VAL A 489 3.85 -20.23 21.53
N ASN A 490 4.91 -19.71 20.94
CA ASN A 490 6.19 -20.39 20.79
C ASN A 490 7.28 -19.60 21.52
N VAL A 491 7.86 -20.20 22.57
CA VAL A 491 8.93 -19.61 23.37
C VAL A 491 10.17 -20.49 23.20
N LEU A 492 11.23 -19.94 22.63
CA LEU A 492 12.45 -20.69 22.29
C LEU A 492 13.39 -20.94 23.46
N ASN A 493 13.24 -20.25 24.56
CA ASN A 493 14.02 -20.41 25.78
C ASN A 493 13.07 -20.52 26.98
N ASP A 494 12.99 -19.55 27.84
CA ASP A 494 12.27 -19.62 29.09
C ASP A 494 10.93 -18.88 29.04
N SER A 495 9.92 -19.42 29.72
CA SER A 495 8.63 -18.77 29.96
C SER A 495 8.38 -18.71 31.47
N THR A 496 8.15 -17.50 31.98
CA THR A 496 7.84 -17.28 33.41
C THR A 496 6.51 -16.53 33.53
N ALA A 497 5.63 -17.02 34.40
CA ALA A 497 4.39 -16.33 34.77
C ALA A 497 4.36 -16.11 36.29
N SER A 498 3.97 -14.91 36.73
CA SER A 498 3.73 -14.59 38.14
C SER A 498 2.33 -13.97 38.27
N ILE A 499 1.46 -14.62 39.03
CA ILE A 499 0.06 -14.22 39.20
C ILE A 499 -0.14 -13.86 40.65
N GLY A 500 -0.49 -12.59 40.91
CA GLY A 500 -0.56 -12.01 42.24
C GLY A 500 -1.79 -12.46 43.06
N HIS A 501 -2.85 -12.94 42.40
CA HIS A 501 -4.06 -13.36 43.09
C HIS A 501 -4.56 -14.71 42.56
N ASP A 502 -5.47 -14.77 41.64
CA ASP A 502 -6.11 -16.01 41.18
C ASP A 502 -5.75 -16.36 39.74
N GLU A 503 -5.57 -17.66 39.46
CA GLU A 503 -5.52 -18.21 38.12
C GLU A 503 -6.69 -19.15 37.87
N THR A 504 -7.41 -18.94 36.77
CA THR A 504 -8.48 -19.83 36.31
C THR A 504 -8.21 -20.31 34.89
N LEU A 505 -8.19 -21.63 34.69
CA LEU A 505 -8.06 -22.25 33.36
C LEU A 505 -9.27 -23.14 33.07
N THR A 506 -10.03 -22.80 32.04
CA THR A 506 -11.16 -23.63 31.53
C THR A 506 -10.83 -24.15 30.16
N VAL A 507 -10.88 -25.46 29.95
CA VAL A 507 -10.65 -26.12 28.67
C VAL A 507 -11.87 -26.95 28.31
N GLN A 508 -12.51 -26.66 27.20
CA GLN A 508 -13.75 -27.32 26.79
C GLN A 508 -13.53 -28.79 26.40
N ASN A 509 -12.41 -29.12 25.81
CA ASN A 509 -12.18 -30.46 25.24
C ASN A 509 -11.00 -31.16 25.91
N ALA A 510 -9.79 -31.06 25.39
CA ALA A 510 -8.62 -31.76 25.89
C ALA A 510 -7.50 -30.80 26.32
N ARG A 511 -6.80 -31.18 27.39
CA ARG A 511 -5.55 -30.51 27.82
C ARG A 511 -4.43 -31.52 27.84
N THR A 512 -3.33 -31.23 27.13
CA THR A 512 -2.12 -32.04 27.15
C THR A 512 -0.97 -31.18 27.69
N ARG A 513 -0.18 -31.76 28.59
CA ARG A 513 1.07 -31.15 29.10
C ARG A 513 2.20 -32.19 28.98
N THR A 514 3.29 -31.78 28.35
CA THR A 514 4.46 -32.64 28.16
C THR A 514 5.72 -31.92 28.59
N VAL A 515 6.44 -32.48 29.56
CA VAL A 515 7.81 -32.10 29.91
C VAL A 515 8.72 -33.14 29.28
N LYS A 516 9.54 -32.77 28.31
CA LYS A 516 10.39 -33.71 27.56
C LYS A 516 11.61 -34.14 28.36
N GLU A 517 12.24 -33.17 29.03
CA GLU A 517 13.44 -33.35 29.81
C GLU A 517 13.34 -32.48 31.08
N GLY A 518 13.80 -32.99 32.22
CA GLY A 518 13.73 -32.28 33.51
C GLY A 518 12.47 -32.60 34.32
N ASP A 519 12.27 -31.84 35.39
CA ASP A 519 11.27 -32.13 36.42
C ASP A 519 10.01 -31.27 36.26
N GLU A 520 8.88 -31.80 36.69
CA GLU A 520 7.68 -31.04 36.99
C GLU A 520 7.46 -30.98 38.50
N THR A 521 7.46 -29.76 39.05
CA THR A 521 7.20 -29.55 40.47
C THR A 521 5.91 -28.78 40.69
N VAL A 522 5.06 -29.27 41.57
CA VAL A 522 3.84 -28.57 42.00
C VAL A 522 3.86 -28.42 43.49
N THR A 523 3.94 -27.16 43.98
CA THR A 523 3.97 -26.82 45.38
C THR A 523 2.75 -26.00 45.78
N LEU A 524 2.01 -26.42 46.77
CA LEU A 524 1.00 -25.65 47.48
C LEU A 524 1.50 -25.34 48.89
N GLU A 525 1.89 -24.09 49.16
CA GLU A 525 2.35 -23.71 50.48
C GLU A 525 1.24 -23.75 51.53
N LYS A 526 0.06 -23.36 51.15
CA LYS A 526 -1.19 -23.40 51.97
C LYS A 526 -2.39 -23.75 51.11
N GLY A 527 -3.35 -24.42 51.69
CA GLY A 527 -4.61 -24.71 51.01
C GLY A 527 -4.78 -26.19 50.64
N LYS A 528 -5.71 -26.44 49.77
CA LYS A 528 -6.19 -27.78 49.41
C LYS A 528 -6.03 -28.02 47.90
N ARG A 529 -5.46 -29.15 47.52
CA ARG A 529 -5.53 -29.67 46.15
C ARG A 529 -6.70 -30.63 46.02
N THR A 530 -7.61 -30.38 45.10
CA THR A 530 -8.71 -31.25 44.79
C THR A 530 -8.61 -31.70 43.31
N VAL A 531 -8.71 -32.98 43.07
CA VAL A 531 -8.85 -33.57 41.73
C VAL A 531 -10.19 -34.29 41.67
N THR A 532 -11.07 -33.89 40.77
CA THR A 532 -12.39 -34.50 40.59
C THR A 532 -12.54 -34.95 39.15
N ILE A 533 -12.79 -36.22 38.95
CA ILE A 533 -13.14 -36.80 37.65
C ILE A 533 -14.60 -37.27 37.76
N GLN A 534 -15.50 -36.49 37.15
CA GLN A 534 -16.95 -36.80 37.25
C GLN A 534 -17.33 -38.04 36.48
N THR A 535 -16.76 -38.25 35.30
CA THR A 535 -16.95 -39.41 34.44
C THR A 535 -15.62 -39.77 33.78
N GLY A 536 -15.29 -41.05 33.71
CA GLY A 536 -14.02 -41.52 33.12
C GLY A 536 -13.09 -42.14 34.13
N SER A 537 -11.80 -42.17 33.88
CA SER A 537 -10.79 -42.82 34.68
C SER A 537 -9.59 -41.94 34.96
N ASP A 538 -8.93 -42.17 36.09
CA ASP A 538 -7.60 -41.67 36.39
C ASP A 538 -6.57 -42.79 36.25
N SER A 539 -5.46 -42.52 35.58
CA SER A 539 -4.39 -43.50 35.35
C SER A 539 -3.05 -42.85 35.64
N LEU A 540 -2.26 -43.44 36.49
CA LEU A 540 -0.90 -43.04 36.80
C LEU A 540 0.07 -44.17 36.46
N ASP A 541 0.93 -43.97 35.46
CA ASP A 541 2.01 -44.91 35.09
C ASP A 541 3.35 -44.28 35.46
N VAL A 542 4.05 -44.89 36.42
CA VAL A 542 5.36 -44.42 36.88
C VAL A 542 6.35 -45.56 36.63
N LYS A 543 7.32 -45.35 35.77
CA LYS A 543 8.30 -46.37 35.36
C LYS A 543 9.31 -46.71 36.44
N ASP A 544 9.60 -45.77 37.32
CA ASP A 544 10.66 -45.90 38.37
C ASP A 544 10.02 -45.91 39.76
N THR A 545 10.13 -44.87 40.52
CA THR A 545 9.73 -44.82 41.94
C THR A 545 8.56 -43.86 42.14
N ARG A 546 7.55 -44.29 42.87
CA ARG A 546 6.52 -43.43 43.43
C ARG A 546 6.59 -43.44 44.96
N THR A 547 6.76 -42.29 45.55
CA THR A 547 6.71 -42.08 47.00
C THR A 547 5.44 -41.26 47.35
N VAL A 548 4.73 -41.72 48.37
CA VAL A 548 3.60 -41.00 48.97
C VAL A 548 3.85 -40.82 50.45
N THR A 549 3.96 -39.60 50.91
CA THR A 549 4.12 -39.26 52.34
C THR A 549 2.90 -38.44 52.77
N VAL A 550 2.19 -38.91 53.78
CA VAL A 550 1.04 -38.20 54.36
C VAL A 550 1.32 -38.00 55.85
N GLY A 551 1.37 -36.75 56.29
CA GLY A 551 1.68 -36.40 57.69
C GLY A 551 0.52 -36.61 58.68
N ALA A 552 -0.68 -36.82 58.17
CA ALA A 552 -1.87 -37.07 59.00
C ALA A 552 -2.66 -38.25 58.41
N ASP A 553 -3.98 -38.13 58.24
CA ASP A 553 -4.84 -39.20 57.79
C ASP A 553 -4.79 -39.44 56.28
N GLN A 554 -4.74 -40.69 55.86
CA GLN A 554 -4.93 -41.09 54.48
C GLN A 554 -6.13 -42.03 54.39
N THR A 555 -7.12 -41.69 53.56
CA THR A 555 -8.33 -42.49 53.35
C THR A 555 -8.46 -42.95 51.90
N HIS A 556 -8.65 -44.23 51.69
CA HIS A 556 -9.02 -44.81 50.37
C HIS A 556 -10.41 -45.44 50.45
N SER A 557 -11.30 -45.05 49.55
CA SER A 557 -12.62 -45.63 49.44
C SER A 557 -12.86 -46.06 47.98
N THR A 558 -13.24 -47.27 47.76
CA THR A 558 -13.47 -47.85 46.43
C THR A 558 -14.83 -48.53 46.41
N GLY A 559 -15.70 -48.12 45.50
CA GLY A 559 -17.04 -48.73 45.34
C GLY A 559 -17.04 -50.07 44.60
N GLY A 560 -15.97 -50.44 43.95
CA GLY A 560 -15.80 -51.66 43.22
C GLY A 560 -14.61 -52.48 43.75
N ILE A 561 -13.83 -53.05 42.84
CA ILE A 561 -12.66 -53.88 43.17
C ILE A 561 -11.47 -52.92 43.47
N TYR A 562 -10.86 -53.10 44.63
CA TYR A 562 -9.53 -52.57 44.91
C TYR A 562 -8.51 -53.70 44.75
N SER A 563 -7.65 -53.61 43.77
CA SER A 563 -6.59 -54.60 43.51
C SER A 563 -5.21 -53.99 43.74
N HIS A 564 -4.40 -54.63 44.54
CA HIS A 564 -3.01 -54.25 44.76
C HIS A 564 -2.12 -55.44 44.38
N LYS A 565 -1.32 -55.33 43.34
CA LYS A 565 -0.40 -56.35 42.85
C LYS A 565 1.04 -55.86 43.01
N VAL A 566 1.85 -56.60 43.73
CA VAL A 566 3.27 -56.33 43.93
C VAL A 566 4.07 -57.53 43.43
N SER A 567 5.01 -57.33 42.51
CA SER A 567 5.86 -58.40 41.97
C SER A 567 7.08 -58.69 42.86
N GLY A 568 7.43 -57.76 43.71
CA GLY A 568 8.50 -57.90 44.72
C GLY A 568 7.95 -58.05 46.13
N ASN A 569 8.58 -57.42 47.10
CA ASN A 569 8.14 -57.46 48.50
C ASN A 569 7.01 -56.44 48.72
N PHE A 570 6.03 -56.84 49.50
CA PHE A 570 5.02 -55.95 50.08
C PHE A 570 5.25 -55.89 51.58
N GLU A 571 5.57 -54.75 52.12
CA GLU A 571 5.77 -54.54 53.56
C GLU A 571 4.71 -53.55 54.07
N LEU A 572 4.09 -53.92 55.18
CA LEU A 572 3.11 -53.08 55.86
C LEU A 572 3.52 -53.00 57.33
N THR A 573 3.98 -51.85 57.74
CA THR A 573 4.34 -51.55 59.14
C THR A 573 3.27 -50.61 59.72
N VAL A 574 2.71 -50.95 60.87
CA VAL A 574 1.70 -50.17 61.57
C VAL A 574 2.09 -50.07 63.02
N ASP A 575 2.46 -48.90 63.50
CA ASP A 575 2.84 -48.67 64.92
C ASP A 575 1.63 -48.71 65.87
N GLY A 576 0.45 -48.50 65.34
CA GLY A 576 -0.82 -48.56 66.07
C GLY A 576 -1.61 -49.85 65.84
N HIS A 577 -2.86 -49.72 65.55
CA HIS A 577 -3.74 -50.83 65.29
C HIS A 577 -3.97 -51.11 63.79
N LEU A 578 -3.77 -52.31 63.38
CA LEU A 578 -4.26 -52.80 62.06
C LEU A 578 -5.57 -53.55 62.25
N THR A 579 -6.61 -53.04 61.61
CA THR A 579 -7.90 -53.73 61.58
C THR A 579 -8.26 -54.13 60.15
N ILE A 580 -8.50 -55.42 59.88
CA ILE A 580 -9.00 -55.90 58.62
C ILE A 580 -10.40 -56.45 58.87
N LYS A 581 -11.42 -55.79 58.34
CA LYS A 581 -12.81 -56.18 58.46
C LYS A 581 -13.37 -56.60 57.09
N VAL A 582 -13.81 -57.82 56.94
CA VAL A 582 -14.32 -58.36 55.68
C VAL A 582 -15.70 -58.92 55.92
N SER A 583 -16.72 -58.49 55.20
CA SER A 583 -18.08 -59.01 55.30
C SER A 583 -18.24 -60.39 54.59
N GLY A 584 -17.39 -60.66 53.62
CA GLY A 584 -17.33 -61.95 52.88
C GLY A 584 -16.16 -62.78 53.34
N THR A 585 -15.43 -63.34 52.42
CA THR A 585 -14.29 -64.26 52.70
C THR A 585 -12.97 -63.44 52.76
N LEU A 586 -12.22 -63.63 53.83
CA LEU A 586 -10.80 -63.23 53.88
C LEU A 586 -9.95 -64.50 53.57
N ALA A 587 -9.20 -64.44 52.48
CA ALA A 587 -8.24 -65.48 52.13
C ALA A 587 -6.81 -64.93 52.28
N LEU A 588 -6.02 -65.62 53.10
CA LEU A 588 -4.57 -65.34 53.20
C LEU A 588 -3.86 -66.61 52.68
N GLN A 589 -3.18 -66.48 51.57
CA GLN A 589 -2.53 -67.58 50.86
C GLN A 589 -1.06 -67.28 50.64
N SER A 590 -0.18 -68.20 50.96
CA SER A 590 1.27 -68.10 50.72
C SER A 590 1.72 -69.35 49.96
N GLY A 591 2.52 -69.24 48.96
CA GLY A 591 3.22 -70.33 48.29
C GLY A 591 4.43 -70.86 49.11
N GLY A 592 4.91 -70.10 50.07
CA GLY A 592 5.93 -70.50 51.03
C GLY A 592 5.40 -70.55 52.46
N SER A 593 6.05 -69.90 53.39
CA SER A 593 5.60 -69.91 54.79
C SER A 593 4.64 -68.75 55.07
N LEU A 594 3.60 -68.99 55.83
CA LEU A 594 2.78 -67.99 56.46
C LEU A 594 3.07 -67.96 57.95
N THR A 595 3.59 -66.88 58.47
CA THR A 595 3.91 -66.73 59.90
C THR A 595 2.96 -65.73 60.51
N LEU A 596 2.25 -66.11 61.57
CA LEU A 596 1.51 -65.17 62.42
C LEU A 596 2.15 -65.22 63.81
N LYS A 597 2.68 -64.05 64.24
CA LYS A 597 3.36 -63.93 65.53
C LYS A 597 2.71 -62.76 66.30
N SER A 598 2.51 -62.97 67.58
CA SER A 598 2.13 -61.96 68.55
C SER A 598 2.96 -62.14 69.80
N ASP A 599 3.49 -61.07 70.34
CA ASP A 599 4.26 -61.11 71.61
C ASP A 599 3.33 -61.10 72.82
N ALA A 600 2.06 -60.85 72.67
CA ALA A 600 1.04 -60.92 73.71
C ALA A 600 0.07 -62.10 73.50
N ALA A 601 -0.92 -61.94 72.71
CA ALA A 601 -1.90 -62.93 72.46
C ALA A 601 -2.26 -63.02 70.97
N LEU A 602 -2.41 -64.22 70.46
CA LEU A 602 -2.97 -64.50 69.16
C LEU A 602 -4.29 -65.29 69.35
N ALA A 603 -5.40 -64.64 69.00
CA ALA A 603 -6.71 -65.24 69.10
C ALA A 603 -7.26 -65.60 67.73
N ALA A 604 -7.70 -66.77 67.50
CA ALA A 604 -8.48 -67.16 66.32
C ALA A 604 -9.85 -67.64 66.77
N GLN A 605 -10.90 -67.02 66.35
CA GLN A 605 -12.28 -67.30 66.74
C GLN A 605 -13.15 -67.50 65.51
N ALA A 606 -14.00 -68.48 65.51
CA ALA A 606 -14.99 -68.69 64.45
C ALA A 606 -16.38 -68.94 65.04
N GLY A 607 -17.41 -68.37 64.40
CA GLY A 607 -18.80 -68.51 64.83
C GLY A 607 -19.36 -69.91 64.57
N THR A 608 -18.88 -70.57 63.56
CA THR A 608 -19.35 -71.94 63.21
C THR A 608 -18.24 -72.95 63.23
N SER A 609 -17.13 -72.78 62.59
CA SER A 609 -16.03 -73.73 62.59
C SER A 609 -14.66 -73.09 62.41
N LEU A 610 -13.67 -73.58 63.16
CA LEU A 610 -12.26 -73.27 62.94
C LEU A 610 -11.54 -74.53 62.50
N THR A 611 -11.02 -74.57 61.30
CA THR A 611 -10.33 -75.72 60.76
C THR A 611 -8.84 -75.42 60.57
N SER A 612 -7.98 -76.23 61.18
CA SER A 612 -6.55 -76.19 60.90
C SER A 612 -6.17 -77.55 60.23
N LYS A 613 -5.59 -77.48 59.04
CA LYS A 613 -5.24 -78.65 58.24
C LYS A 613 -3.80 -78.52 57.74
N ALA A 614 -3.04 -79.50 57.87
CA ALA A 614 -1.69 -79.63 57.35
C ALA A 614 -1.49 -80.90 56.55
N GLY A 615 -0.62 -80.85 55.53
CA GLY A 615 -0.30 -82.08 54.75
C GLY A 615 0.55 -83.05 55.60
N PRO A 616 1.80 -82.76 55.89
CA PRO A 616 2.66 -83.67 56.61
C PRO A 616 2.53 -83.60 58.14
N SER A 617 2.33 -82.43 58.71
CA SER A 617 2.25 -82.25 60.17
C SER A 617 1.53 -80.99 60.62
N LEU A 618 0.77 -81.11 61.70
CA LEU A 618 0.26 -79.97 62.46
C LEU A 618 0.84 -80.01 63.86
N THR A 619 1.55 -79.00 64.27
CA THR A 619 2.17 -78.92 65.61
C THR A 619 1.55 -77.76 66.41
N ASN A 620 0.95 -78.11 67.53
CA ASN A 620 0.53 -77.14 68.55
C ASN A 620 1.47 -77.28 69.76
N GLN A 621 2.14 -76.22 70.12
CA GLN A 621 3.08 -76.18 71.20
C GLN A 621 2.83 -75.02 72.14
N ALA A 622 2.89 -75.22 73.40
CA ALA A 622 2.79 -74.14 74.41
C ALA A 622 3.93 -74.29 75.43
N GLY A 623 4.50 -73.18 75.87
CA GLY A 623 5.57 -73.13 76.88
C GLY A 623 5.06 -73.52 78.25
N THR A 624 3.85 -73.20 78.58
CA THR A 624 3.24 -73.51 79.88
C THR A 624 2.02 -74.42 79.84
N SER A 625 1.03 -74.13 79.02
CA SER A 625 -0.17 -74.93 78.87
C SER A 625 -0.80 -74.94 77.52
N LEU A 626 -1.32 -76.06 77.04
CA LEU A 626 -2.17 -76.19 75.88
C LEU A 626 -3.54 -76.72 76.33
N THR A 627 -4.61 -75.93 76.18
CA THR A 627 -5.95 -76.34 76.63
C THR A 627 -6.88 -76.52 75.41
N ASN A 628 -7.39 -77.68 75.20
CA ASN A 628 -8.44 -77.98 74.25
C ASN A 628 -9.74 -78.15 75.02
N LYS A 629 -10.76 -77.33 74.78
CA LYS A 629 -12.05 -77.38 75.50
C LYS A 629 -13.20 -77.42 74.48
N ALA A 630 -14.10 -78.30 74.63
CA ALA A 630 -15.34 -78.35 73.82
C ALA A 630 -16.57 -78.33 74.72
N GLY A 631 -17.66 -77.64 74.28
CA GLY A 631 -18.92 -77.58 75.01
C GLY A 631 -19.70 -78.83 74.95
N THR A 632 -19.56 -79.61 73.89
CA THR A 632 -20.27 -80.86 73.65
C THR A 632 -19.37 -82.06 73.46
N SER A 633 -18.40 -82.02 72.56
CA SER A 633 -17.51 -83.09 72.29
C SER A 633 -16.12 -82.69 71.83
N LEU A 634 -15.08 -83.37 72.27
CA LEU A 634 -13.73 -83.29 71.75
C LEU A 634 -13.35 -84.63 71.16
N THR A 635 -13.08 -84.70 69.88
CA THR A 635 -12.68 -85.92 69.20
C THR A 635 -11.22 -85.80 68.72
N ASN A 636 -10.40 -86.76 69.16
CA ASN A 636 -9.08 -86.94 68.62
C ASN A 636 -9.07 -88.22 67.84
N ASP A 637 -8.91 -88.14 66.52
CA ASP A 637 -8.92 -89.31 65.63
C ASP A 637 -7.57 -89.40 64.89
N ALA A 638 -6.99 -90.57 64.88
CA ALA A 638 -5.72 -90.81 64.19
C ALA A 638 -5.80 -92.09 63.39
N GLY A 639 -5.55 -92.03 62.06
CA GLY A 639 -5.60 -93.20 61.16
C GLY A 639 -4.58 -94.27 61.49
N VAL A 640 -3.48 -93.89 62.17
CA VAL A 640 -2.42 -94.84 62.51
C VAL A 640 -2.16 -94.92 64.02
N SER A 641 -1.90 -93.85 64.65
CA SER A 641 -1.65 -93.81 66.09
C SER A 641 -1.97 -92.47 66.75
N LEU A 642 -2.52 -92.49 67.93
CA LEU A 642 -2.64 -91.35 68.82
C LEU A 642 -1.76 -91.62 70.04
N THR A 643 -0.80 -90.76 70.27
CA THR A 643 0.14 -90.85 71.41
C THR A 643 -0.02 -89.70 72.34
N ASN A 644 -0.38 -89.88 73.57
CA ASN A 644 -0.40 -88.94 74.63
C ASN A 644 0.75 -89.23 75.60
N LYS A 645 1.65 -88.28 75.88
CA LYS A 645 2.76 -88.44 76.85
C LYS A 645 2.77 -87.32 77.85
N ALA A 646 2.94 -87.55 79.04
CA ALA A 646 3.20 -86.61 80.09
C ALA A 646 4.55 -86.91 80.81
N GLY A 647 5.27 -85.91 81.22
CA GLY A 647 6.53 -86.08 81.92
C GLY A 647 6.36 -86.52 83.44
N ALA A 648 5.21 -86.12 83.97
CA ALA A 648 4.92 -86.48 85.41
C ALA A 648 3.57 -87.20 85.54
N GLU A 649 2.46 -86.56 85.19
CA GLU A 649 1.11 -87.15 85.31
C GLU A 649 0.30 -86.91 84.05
N GLN A 650 -0.56 -87.81 83.67
CA GLN A 650 -1.57 -87.69 82.64
C GLN A 650 -2.93 -88.08 83.23
N PRO A 651 -3.64 -87.23 83.91
CA PRO A 651 -4.97 -87.57 84.41
C PRO A 651 -5.95 -87.67 83.27
N VAL A 652 -6.78 -88.70 83.34
CA VAL A 652 -7.94 -88.86 82.40
C VAL A 652 -9.17 -88.97 83.29
N ASP A 653 -9.97 -87.89 83.30
CA ASP A 653 -11.19 -87.82 84.07
C ASP A 653 -12.40 -87.89 83.14
N GLY A 654 -13.25 -88.85 83.29
CA GLY A 654 -14.47 -89.09 82.51
C GLY A 654 -15.73 -88.46 83.12
N GLY A 655 -15.63 -87.73 84.25
CA GLY A 655 -16.77 -87.12 84.93
C GLY A 655 -17.89 -88.10 85.32
N GLY A 656 -18.62 -88.54 84.37
CA GLY A 656 -19.69 -89.58 84.57
C GLY A 656 -19.38 -90.95 84.03
N MET A 657 -18.62 -91.02 82.97
CA MET A 657 -18.21 -92.32 82.36
C MET A 657 -16.94 -92.21 81.52
N LEU A 658 -15.99 -93.03 81.72
CA LEU A 658 -14.83 -93.22 80.87
C LEU A 658 -14.97 -94.59 80.15
N THR A 659 -15.01 -94.60 78.83
CA THR A 659 -15.07 -95.81 78.05
C THR A 659 -13.79 -95.96 77.23
N ILE A 660 -13.05 -97.04 77.47
CA ILE A 660 -11.86 -97.37 76.67
C ILE A 660 -12.19 -98.71 75.91
N LYS A 661 -12.13 -98.67 74.59
CA LYS A 661 -12.33 -99.85 73.73
C LYS A 661 -11.15 -100.07 72.82
N GLY A 662 -10.68 -101.23 72.67
CA GLY A 662 -9.61 -101.61 71.74
C GLY A 662 -9.46 -103.15 71.63
N GLY A 663 -8.85 -103.63 70.57
CA GLY A 663 -8.55 -105.09 70.42
C GLY A 663 -7.56 -105.59 71.48
N LEU A 664 -6.73 -104.72 72.03
CA LEU A 664 -5.86 -104.92 73.17
C LEU A 664 -5.80 -103.65 73.98
N VAL A 665 -6.19 -103.69 75.24
CA VAL A 665 -6.04 -102.60 76.17
C VAL A 665 -5.01 -103.05 77.24
N LYS A 666 -3.89 -102.37 77.35
CA LYS A 666 -2.89 -102.55 78.44
C LYS A 666 -2.93 -101.42 79.40
N VAL A 667 -3.14 -101.64 80.64
CA VAL A 667 -3.02 -100.65 81.71
C VAL A 667 -1.99 -101.24 82.66
N ASN A 668 -0.90 -100.48 82.88
CA ASN A 668 0.17 -100.90 83.80
C ASN A 668 -0.01 -100.20 85.08
#